data_316f2752df72c28e37bbd5681c7470b2
#
_entry.id   316f2752df72c28e37bbd5681c7470b2
#
_cell.length_a   1.000
_cell.length_b   1.000
_cell.length_c   1.000
_cell.angle_alpha   90.00
_cell.angle_beta   90.00
_cell.angle_gamma   90.00
#
_symmetry.space_group_name_H-M   'P 1'
#
loop_
_entity.id
_entity.type
_entity.pdbx_description
1 polymer ?
#
loop_
_entity_poly.entity_id
_entity_poly.type
_entity_poly.pdbx_seq_one_letter_code
_entity_poly.pdbx_strand_id
1 'polypeptide(L)'
;KRQPDNLMGEQAGAVIRSSAEVDEVLGDKLEGTLHEVEKATLSAEGEVIKQTVKGTLKVNNPSAEDRIYDIDVMLDHADATDIGGDNVSVDELEAGANYSMKYKVSGKRMLVLRERLDTNPARSQEHSLSVASSEEGGPIALEIEVENTANVAINEVHVSRPLPDEFSFDNTGAATLEDNTLSWDVGTLAAGEKQVLSIEGTIVVSGTKSINAGVASATYTSNSTLSNLNFRELDAFCRGFSYMRVREDERPDNWICRTTFENRSSFAVDLVKLQVRMKGSDDLLFDISDVRQDVKPHGKWESEERTVMAQSKPDFATELAYTILPRASRSTEGSISLEAKTLQVVEANLEKAYSTTGLRSYRSQKVTATLTLTNNGSADINLMRITDDIPGLFDAPDVSAMTIKVNGKEIDSDQIKSEINSGITLEKTNRSPDGDGHTMTVTVGARGPVGLKPGKSMTIEYELVAPDPSPDNSNITAPARTEFSAERYGPVCTVDTTEAPAISVIHNRRDFSFGKTTQKIGGKGRHEVLILFSNDGDTALKDVILNDIIPEKFEIKDWLIRGNSDKRDDCEMNTEAGEGGTHITWTIPIVEKGERLEVSFEIHGPGVIDGEAGNRFHGVHFGDEVETEDIASPVEEAVEEEAVEEEAAEEEVETNVSWREDVLLRVMAAADIDVELRDEFVKHAVNFDSDNNGYLKKAELQAAADAWNADAEEEVVAEETVEEAVEEAVEEAPSEEVSEEADAAEGTEGEEKLCPTCDAMCAADATSCSVCFYTF
;
A
#
# COMPACT_ATOMS: atom_id res chain seq x y z
N LYS A 1 41.38 -44.44 21.52
CA LYS A 1 42.39 -45.51 21.75
C LYS A 1 43.12 -45.65 20.43
N ARG A 2 44.40 -45.33 20.47
CA ARG A 2 45.23 -45.27 19.30
C ARG A 2 45.54 -46.66 18.68
N GLN A 3 45.82 -46.64 17.43
CA GLN A 3 46.26 -47.78 16.64
C GLN A 3 47.50 -48.48 17.20
N PRO A 4 47.75 -49.72 16.79
CA PRO A 4 48.93 -50.46 17.23
C PRO A 4 50.22 -49.70 17.00
N ASP A 5 51.17 -49.95 17.88
CA ASP A 5 52.50 -49.32 18.02
C ASP A 5 53.39 -49.23 16.75
N ASN A 6 52.86 -49.50 15.56
CA ASN A 6 53.58 -49.52 14.30
C ASN A 6 53.47 -48.23 13.47
N LEU A 7 52.62 -47.30 13.91
CA LEU A 7 52.58 -45.95 13.30
C LEU A 7 53.71 -45.13 13.86
N MET A 8 54.73 -44.99 13.12
CA MET A 8 55.81 -44.06 13.41
C MET A 8 55.87 -43.04 12.30
N GLY A 9 55.85 -41.81 12.67
CA GLY A 9 56.10 -40.78 11.72
C GLY A 9 54.95 -39.86 11.38
N GLU A 10 55.17 -39.07 10.41
CA GLU A 10 54.25 -38.06 9.93
C GLU A 10 52.98 -38.69 9.37
N GLN A 11 51.84 -38.22 9.79
CA GLN A 11 50.57 -38.54 9.14
C GLN A 11 50.59 -37.94 7.74
N ALA A 12 50.39 -38.77 6.73
CA ALA A 12 50.26 -38.30 5.37
C ALA A 12 48.76 -37.95 5.16
N GLY A 13 48.50 -36.70 4.79
CA GLY A 13 47.19 -36.22 4.48
C GLY A 13 46.56 -37.01 3.31
N ALA A 14 45.30 -37.38 3.46
CA ALA A 14 44.58 -38.01 2.37
C ALA A 14 44.21 -37.02 1.29
N VAL A 15 44.58 -37.29 0.06
CA VAL A 15 44.15 -36.51 -1.09
C VAL A 15 42.72 -36.93 -1.43
N ILE A 16 41.80 -35.94 -1.44
CA ILE A 16 40.42 -36.20 -1.89
C ILE A 16 40.45 -36.55 -3.37
N ARG A 17 40.00 -37.75 -3.71
CA ARG A 17 39.94 -38.25 -5.09
C ARG A 17 38.56 -37.97 -5.68
N SER A 18 38.48 -37.97 -7.00
CA SER A 18 37.19 -37.94 -7.65
C SER A 18 36.32 -39.16 -7.30
N SER A 19 35.01 -39.01 -7.34
CA SER A 19 34.08 -40.12 -7.06
C SER A 19 34.35 -41.34 -7.95
N ALA A 20 34.71 -41.13 -9.21
CA ALA A 20 35.05 -42.20 -10.17
C ALA A 20 36.32 -42.97 -9.77
N GLU A 21 37.38 -42.29 -9.35
CA GLU A 21 38.62 -42.93 -8.89
C GLU A 21 38.41 -43.76 -7.62
N VAL A 22 37.55 -43.28 -6.71
CA VAL A 22 37.25 -43.99 -5.46
C VAL A 22 36.31 -45.15 -5.66
N ASP A 23 35.45 -45.12 -6.65
CA ASP A 23 34.46 -46.17 -6.93
C ASP A 23 35.08 -47.41 -7.58
N GLU A 24 36.29 -47.32 -8.15
CA GLU A 24 37.01 -48.48 -8.68
C GLU A 24 37.50 -49.44 -7.59
N VAL A 25 37.66 -48.93 -6.37
CA VAL A 25 38.13 -49.74 -5.23
C VAL A 25 36.95 -50.19 -4.39
N LEU A 26 36.70 -51.50 -4.36
CA LEU A 26 35.61 -52.10 -3.55
C LEU A 26 35.92 -51.95 -2.05
N GLY A 27 34.85 -51.79 -1.24
CA GLY A 27 34.90 -51.69 0.21
C GLY A 27 34.25 -50.45 0.79
N ASP A 28 34.19 -50.35 2.11
CA ASP A 28 33.72 -49.18 2.82
C ASP A 28 34.69 -48.00 2.60
N LYS A 29 34.14 -46.80 2.62
CA LYS A 29 34.89 -45.53 2.42
C LYS A 29 34.49 -44.57 3.51
N LEU A 30 35.42 -43.72 3.95
CA LEU A 30 35.15 -42.64 4.87
C LEU A 30 34.25 -41.59 4.16
N GLU A 31 33.07 -41.36 4.67
CA GLU A 31 32.15 -40.41 4.05
C GLU A 31 32.16 -39.06 4.76
N GLY A 32 32.54 -38.01 4.02
CA GLY A 32 32.46 -36.61 4.43
C GLY A 32 31.33 -35.90 3.68
N THR A 33 30.49 -35.19 4.38
CA THR A 33 29.42 -34.42 3.77
C THR A 33 29.40 -33.00 4.34
N LEU A 34 29.36 -32.01 3.45
CA LEU A 34 29.08 -30.61 3.76
C LEU A 34 27.71 -30.29 3.14
N HIS A 35 26.76 -29.93 4.00
CA HIS A 35 25.41 -29.57 3.56
C HIS A 35 25.02 -28.22 4.14
N GLU A 36 24.64 -27.27 3.28
CA GLU A 36 24.20 -25.93 3.65
C GLU A 36 22.74 -25.71 3.27
N VAL A 37 21.99 -25.04 4.16
CA VAL A 37 20.59 -24.67 3.94
C VAL A 37 20.47 -23.16 4.06
N GLU A 38 20.10 -22.51 2.96
CA GLU A 38 19.82 -21.10 2.90
C GLU A 38 18.33 -20.82 3.05
N LYS A 39 17.98 -19.83 3.88
CA LYS A 39 16.66 -19.21 3.90
C LYS A 39 16.85 -17.71 3.86
N ALA A 40 16.28 -17.05 2.85
CA ALA A 40 16.38 -15.61 2.69
C ALA A 40 15.04 -14.97 2.33
N THR A 41 14.86 -13.73 2.80
CA THR A 41 13.81 -12.83 2.33
C THR A 41 14.48 -11.64 1.67
N LEU A 42 14.07 -11.33 0.45
CA LEU A 42 14.61 -10.26 -0.36
C LEU A 42 13.56 -9.18 -0.60
N SER A 43 13.99 -7.95 -0.86
CA SER A 43 13.12 -6.92 -1.44
C SER A 43 12.74 -7.30 -2.88
N ALA A 44 11.82 -6.57 -3.44
CA ALA A 44 11.42 -6.75 -4.85
C ALA A 44 12.57 -6.57 -5.84
N GLU A 45 13.55 -5.72 -5.50
CA GLU A 45 14.77 -5.44 -6.28
C GLU A 45 15.87 -6.49 -6.06
N GLY A 46 15.66 -7.46 -5.15
CA GLY A 46 16.59 -8.54 -4.85
C GLY A 46 17.63 -8.21 -3.79
N GLU A 47 17.42 -7.16 -2.98
CA GLU A 47 18.26 -6.86 -1.82
C GLU A 47 17.88 -7.73 -0.63
N VAL A 48 18.88 -8.06 0.21
CA VAL A 48 18.66 -8.95 1.36
C VAL A 48 18.04 -8.16 2.52
N ILE A 49 16.81 -8.50 2.87
CA ILE A 49 16.17 -8.02 4.10
C ILE A 49 16.56 -8.92 5.27
N LYS A 50 16.50 -10.23 5.05
CA LYS A 50 16.85 -11.22 6.08
C LYS A 50 17.46 -12.45 5.42
N GLN A 51 18.56 -12.95 5.96
CA GLN A 51 19.21 -14.19 5.50
C GLN A 51 19.66 -15.04 6.68
N THR A 52 19.54 -16.33 6.55
CA THR A 52 20.07 -17.33 7.48
C THR A 52 20.61 -18.49 6.68
N VAL A 53 21.89 -18.78 6.84
CA VAL A 53 22.53 -19.97 6.27
C VAL A 53 23.05 -20.84 7.39
N LYS A 54 22.58 -22.09 7.42
CA LYS A 54 22.99 -23.11 8.39
C LYS A 54 23.68 -24.23 7.66
N GLY A 55 24.92 -24.50 8.03
CA GLY A 55 25.70 -25.61 7.51
C GLY A 55 25.78 -26.77 8.50
N THR A 56 26.02 -27.94 7.96
CA THR A 56 26.28 -29.17 8.71
C THR A 56 27.48 -29.87 8.05
N LEU A 57 28.55 -30.03 8.81
CA LEU A 57 29.63 -30.94 8.49
C LEU A 57 29.32 -32.27 9.14
N LYS A 58 29.31 -33.34 8.34
CA LYS A 58 29.06 -34.69 8.81
C LYS A 58 30.19 -35.61 8.33
N VAL A 59 30.70 -36.44 9.24
CA VAL A 59 31.61 -37.51 8.94
C VAL A 59 30.95 -38.82 9.34
N ASN A 60 30.83 -39.75 8.42
CA ASN A 60 30.11 -41.00 8.62
C ASN A 60 31.05 -42.20 8.46
N ASN A 61 31.00 -43.12 9.42
CA ASN A 61 31.59 -44.44 9.32
C ASN A 61 30.50 -45.43 8.81
N PRO A 62 30.50 -45.77 7.52
CA PRO A 62 29.49 -46.67 6.95
C PRO A 62 29.69 -48.16 7.28
N SER A 63 30.88 -48.52 7.81
CA SER A 63 31.16 -49.92 8.13
C SER A 63 30.26 -50.45 9.26
N ALA A 64 29.70 -51.62 9.10
CA ALA A 64 28.93 -52.30 10.13
C ALA A 64 29.80 -53.03 11.17
N GLU A 65 31.09 -53.20 10.90
CA GLU A 65 32.00 -54.07 11.69
C GLU A 65 33.21 -53.37 12.25
N ASP A 66 33.75 -52.41 11.51
CA ASP A 66 35.05 -51.76 11.82
C ASP A 66 34.87 -50.35 12.36
N ARG A 67 35.67 -50.03 13.37
CA ARG A 67 35.87 -48.67 13.89
C ARG A 67 36.90 -47.92 13.08
N ILE A 68 36.80 -46.60 13.08
CA ILE A 68 37.81 -45.69 12.54
C ILE A 68 38.35 -44.78 13.64
N TYR A 69 39.58 -44.36 13.49
CA TYR A 69 40.36 -43.64 14.51
C TYR A 69 41.07 -42.44 13.92
N ASP A 70 41.45 -41.49 14.80
CA ASP A 70 42.21 -40.30 14.45
C ASP A 70 41.73 -39.67 13.14
N ILE A 71 40.43 -39.30 13.13
CA ILE A 71 39.80 -38.70 11.96
C ILE A 71 40.21 -37.21 11.95
N ASP A 72 40.92 -36.80 10.89
CA ASP A 72 41.25 -35.40 10.66
C ASP A 72 40.56 -34.89 9.42
N VAL A 73 39.80 -33.78 9.61
CA VAL A 73 39.08 -33.07 8.56
C VAL A 73 39.76 -31.74 8.34
N MET A 74 40.43 -31.54 7.23
CA MET A 74 40.98 -30.26 6.85
C MET A 74 40.07 -29.60 5.81
N LEU A 75 39.76 -28.33 6.05
CA LEU A 75 38.79 -27.58 5.27
C LEU A 75 39.46 -26.40 4.55
N ASP A 76 39.04 -26.14 3.33
CA ASP A 76 39.33 -24.92 2.60
C ASP A 76 38.21 -23.92 2.77
N HIS A 77 38.52 -22.63 2.90
CA HIS A 77 37.60 -21.53 3.04
C HIS A 77 36.75 -21.54 4.34
N ALA A 78 37.29 -22.12 5.41
CA ALA A 78 36.62 -22.15 6.72
C ALA A 78 36.41 -20.73 7.32
N ASP A 79 37.18 -19.74 6.90
CA ASP A 79 37.06 -18.31 7.27
C ASP A 79 35.69 -17.70 6.91
N ALA A 80 34.97 -18.27 5.93
CA ALA A 80 33.63 -17.85 5.57
C ALA A 80 32.54 -18.39 6.53
N THR A 81 32.92 -19.10 7.58
CA THR A 81 32.04 -19.79 8.53
C THR A 81 32.46 -19.52 9.97
N ASP A 82 31.60 -19.92 10.92
CA ASP A 82 31.88 -19.84 12.36
C ASP A 82 32.53 -21.12 12.94
N ILE A 83 33.12 -21.96 12.11
CA ILE A 83 33.79 -23.22 12.54
C ILE A 83 35.01 -22.95 13.46
N GLY A 84 35.62 -21.77 13.36
CA GLY A 84 36.71 -21.36 14.26
C GLY A 84 38.10 -21.87 13.89
N GLY A 85 38.25 -22.58 12.76
CA GLY A 85 39.51 -23.08 12.23
C GLY A 85 39.32 -23.94 11.00
N ASP A 86 40.42 -24.28 10.34
CA ASP A 86 40.44 -25.11 9.13
C ASP A 86 40.67 -26.61 9.41
N ASN A 87 40.75 -27.02 10.68
CA ASN A 87 40.94 -28.40 11.09
C ASN A 87 39.92 -28.81 12.15
N VAL A 88 39.24 -29.93 11.91
CA VAL A 88 38.33 -30.57 12.85
C VAL A 88 38.81 -32.00 13.07
N SER A 89 39.16 -32.37 14.30
CA SER A 89 39.64 -33.70 14.66
C SER A 89 38.61 -34.45 15.50
N VAL A 90 38.42 -35.74 15.22
CA VAL A 90 37.57 -36.67 15.94
C VAL A 90 38.36 -37.89 16.33
N ASP A 91 38.41 -38.20 17.61
CA ASP A 91 39.30 -39.30 18.11
C ASP A 91 38.89 -40.68 17.58
N GLU A 92 37.60 -40.99 17.55
CA GLU A 92 37.10 -42.31 17.17
C GLU A 92 35.62 -42.25 16.73
N LEU A 93 35.28 -43.08 15.75
CA LEU A 93 33.88 -43.41 15.40
C LEU A 93 33.66 -44.91 15.42
N GLU A 94 32.69 -45.36 16.19
CA GLU A 94 32.23 -46.76 16.21
C GLU A 94 31.67 -47.16 14.85
N ALA A 95 31.48 -48.46 14.64
CA ALA A 95 30.84 -49.01 13.45
C ALA A 95 29.43 -48.41 13.28
N GLY A 96 29.12 -47.85 12.11
CA GLY A 96 27.84 -47.22 11.79
C GLY A 96 27.60 -45.86 12.47
N ALA A 97 28.57 -45.33 13.23
CA ALA A 97 28.45 -44.04 13.91
C ALA A 97 28.76 -42.88 12.98
N ASN A 98 28.26 -41.69 13.36
CA ASN A 98 28.58 -40.45 12.65
C ASN A 98 28.93 -39.32 13.63
N TYR A 99 29.79 -38.44 13.18
CA TYR A 99 30.07 -37.16 13.77
C TYR A 99 29.29 -36.07 13.02
N SER A 100 28.70 -35.09 13.73
CA SER A 100 27.96 -33.99 13.12
C SER A 100 28.25 -32.69 13.84
N MET A 101 28.70 -31.70 13.10
CA MET A 101 28.96 -30.34 13.58
C MET A 101 28.13 -29.36 12.76
N LYS A 102 27.45 -28.41 13.43
CA LYS A 102 26.70 -27.33 12.79
C LYS A 102 27.54 -26.06 12.73
N TYR A 103 27.39 -25.32 11.66
CA TYR A 103 28.05 -24.03 11.47
C TYR A 103 27.11 -23.02 10.79
N LYS A 104 27.48 -21.75 10.79
CA LYS A 104 26.77 -20.67 10.12
C LYS A 104 27.66 -20.04 9.06
N VAL A 105 27.03 -19.52 8.02
CA VAL A 105 27.67 -18.80 6.92
C VAL A 105 27.06 -17.39 6.86
N SER A 106 27.88 -16.38 6.60
CA SER A 106 27.43 -15.00 6.54
C SER A 106 27.68 -14.37 5.16
N GLY A 107 26.72 -13.58 4.69
CA GLY A 107 26.91 -12.63 3.59
C GLY A 107 27.03 -13.19 2.17
N LYS A 108 26.81 -14.48 1.95
CA LYS A 108 26.86 -15.08 0.60
C LYS A 108 25.51 -15.64 0.18
N ARG A 109 25.21 -15.59 -1.11
CA ARG A 109 24.02 -16.15 -1.74
C ARG A 109 24.34 -16.72 -3.12
N MET A 110 23.54 -17.67 -3.58
CA MET A 110 23.68 -18.26 -4.92
C MET A 110 22.60 -17.77 -5.87
N LEU A 111 21.37 -17.56 -5.38
CA LEU A 111 20.22 -17.16 -6.18
C LEU A 111 19.75 -15.78 -5.75
N VAL A 112 19.47 -14.91 -6.70
CA VAL A 112 18.73 -13.66 -6.54
C VAL A 112 17.39 -13.80 -7.25
N LEU A 113 16.31 -13.49 -6.54
CA LEU A 113 14.96 -13.41 -7.05
C LEU A 113 14.55 -11.94 -7.04
N ARG A 114 13.98 -11.44 -8.16
CA ARG A 114 13.41 -10.11 -8.27
C ARG A 114 11.99 -10.21 -8.83
N GLU A 115 11.13 -9.33 -8.42
CA GLU A 115 9.77 -9.22 -8.94
C GLU A 115 9.42 -7.78 -9.25
N ARG A 116 8.92 -7.56 -10.44
CA ARG A 116 8.37 -6.31 -10.88
C ARG A 116 6.89 -6.50 -11.18
N LEU A 117 6.05 -5.81 -10.43
CA LEU A 117 4.60 -5.78 -10.62
C LEU A 117 4.20 -4.37 -11.04
N ASP A 118 3.40 -4.25 -12.10
CA ASP A 118 2.98 -2.96 -12.66
C ASP A 118 1.50 -3.03 -13.05
N THR A 119 0.71 -2.13 -12.48
CA THR A 119 -0.73 -1.99 -12.76
C THR A 119 -1.02 -0.98 -13.89
N ASN A 120 0.03 -0.39 -14.49
CA ASN A 120 -0.10 0.50 -15.66
C ASN A 120 1.05 0.31 -16.66
N PRO A 121 1.21 -0.88 -17.25
CA PRO A 121 2.36 -1.24 -18.07
C PRO A 121 2.50 -0.42 -19.39
N ALA A 122 1.46 0.31 -19.79
CA ALA A 122 1.55 1.25 -20.92
C ALA A 122 2.49 2.45 -20.63
N ARG A 123 2.91 2.64 -19.38
CA ARG A 123 3.81 3.68 -18.92
C ARG A 123 5.13 3.08 -18.50
N SER A 124 6.18 3.29 -19.27
CA SER A 124 7.48 2.66 -19.05
C SER A 124 8.39 3.37 -18.02
N GLN A 125 8.00 4.53 -17.51
CA GLN A 125 8.89 5.38 -16.72
C GLN A 125 8.95 4.99 -15.23
N GLU A 126 7.82 4.65 -14.63
CA GLU A 126 7.72 4.20 -13.24
C GLU A 126 6.63 3.13 -13.12
N HIS A 127 6.81 2.21 -12.18
CA HIS A 127 5.83 1.15 -11.91
C HIS A 127 4.77 1.67 -10.97
N SER A 128 3.52 1.31 -11.25
CA SER A 128 2.39 1.60 -10.39
C SER A 128 2.01 0.38 -9.56
N LEU A 129 1.71 0.62 -8.28
CA LEU A 129 1.10 -0.35 -7.37
C LEU A 129 -0.32 0.09 -6.95
N SER A 130 -0.87 1.12 -7.61
CA SER A 130 -2.26 1.53 -7.44
C SER A 130 -3.14 0.93 -8.52
N VAL A 131 -4.39 0.64 -8.19
CA VAL A 131 -5.36 0.01 -9.09
C VAL A 131 -6.71 0.70 -8.97
N ALA A 132 -7.37 0.93 -10.12
CA ALA A 132 -8.72 1.47 -10.14
C ALA A 132 -9.72 0.40 -9.69
N SER A 133 -10.71 0.80 -8.86
CA SER A 133 -11.91 -0.02 -8.62
C SER A 133 -12.74 -0.02 -9.91
N SER A 134 -12.83 -1.16 -10.58
CA SER A 134 -13.56 -1.31 -11.85
C SER A 134 -13.95 -2.76 -12.10
N GLU A 135 -15.21 -2.98 -12.48
CA GLU A 135 -15.68 -4.29 -12.93
C GLU A 135 -15.14 -4.69 -14.31
N GLU A 136 -14.74 -3.73 -15.13
CA GLU A 136 -14.14 -3.98 -16.43
C GLU A 136 -12.68 -4.44 -16.30
N GLY A 137 -12.07 -4.17 -15.15
CA GLY A 137 -10.68 -4.47 -14.86
C GLY A 137 -9.69 -3.51 -15.51
N GLY A 138 -8.44 -3.66 -15.11
CA GLY A 138 -7.29 -2.91 -15.64
C GLY A 138 -6.17 -3.84 -16.09
N PRO A 139 -5.17 -3.33 -16.82
CA PRO A 139 -4.01 -4.12 -17.20
C PRO A 139 -3.10 -4.39 -16.01
N ILE A 140 -2.41 -5.53 -16.00
CA ILE A 140 -1.35 -5.85 -15.06
C ILE A 140 -0.21 -6.54 -15.79
N ALA A 141 1.03 -6.18 -15.44
CA ALA A 141 2.21 -6.88 -15.89
C ALA A 141 2.99 -7.42 -14.69
N LEU A 142 3.44 -8.66 -14.81
CA LEU A 142 4.26 -9.34 -13.81
C LEU A 142 5.55 -9.82 -14.49
N GLU A 143 6.69 -9.38 -13.98
CA GLU A 143 8.00 -9.82 -14.40
C GLU A 143 8.72 -10.44 -13.20
N ILE A 144 9.15 -11.68 -13.35
CA ILE A 144 9.93 -12.40 -12.33
C ILE A 144 11.28 -12.73 -12.94
N GLU A 145 12.34 -12.33 -12.26
CA GLU A 145 13.70 -12.54 -12.66
C GLU A 145 14.42 -13.42 -11.65
N VAL A 146 15.12 -14.44 -12.15
CA VAL A 146 16.03 -15.28 -11.37
C VAL A 146 17.44 -15.14 -11.93
N GLU A 147 18.42 -14.96 -11.03
CA GLU A 147 19.82 -14.78 -11.38
C GLU A 147 20.71 -15.65 -10.50
N ASN A 148 21.54 -16.50 -11.11
CA ASN A 148 22.59 -17.22 -10.41
C ASN A 148 23.81 -16.32 -10.20
N THR A 149 24.05 -15.88 -8.98
CA THR A 149 25.20 -15.03 -8.63
C THR A 149 26.44 -15.82 -8.19
N ALA A 150 26.33 -17.15 -8.14
CA ALA A 150 27.45 -18.01 -7.80
C ALA A 150 28.37 -18.26 -9.01
N ASN A 151 29.59 -18.73 -8.73
CA ASN A 151 30.55 -19.15 -9.74
C ASN A 151 30.38 -20.62 -10.21
N VAL A 152 29.32 -21.27 -9.77
CA VAL A 152 28.93 -22.66 -10.10
C VAL A 152 27.49 -22.69 -10.57
N ALA A 153 27.13 -23.75 -11.30
CA ALA A 153 25.75 -23.97 -11.68
C ALA A 153 24.88 -24.31 -10.45
N ILE A 154 23.65 -23.83 -10.47
CA ILE A 154 22.59 -24.26 -9.55
C ILE A 154 21.55 -25.04 -10.33
N ASN A 155 20.88 -25.98 -9.66
CA ASN A 155 19.96 -26.92 -10.27
C ASN A 155 18.59 -26.84 -9.60
N GLU A 156 17.59 -27.45 -10.25
CA GLU A 156 16.24 -27.57 -9.71
C GLU A 156 15.68 -26.21 -9.25
N VAL A 157 16.01 -25.16 -10.02
CA VAL A 157 15.49 -23.82 -9.73
C VAL A 157 14.01 -23.81 -10.08
N HIS A 158 13.18 -23.63 -9.05
CA HIS A 158 11.74 -23.61 -9.17
C HIS A 158 11.18 -22.36 -8.49
N VAL A 159 10.35 -21.61 -9.23
CA VAL A 159 9.67 -20.40 -8.73
C VAL A 159 8.20 -20.70 -8.53
N SER A 160 7.69 -20.31 -7.37
CA SER A 160 6.27 -20.39 -7.02
C SER A 160 5.74 -19.01 -6.66
N ARG A 161 4.64 -18.62 -7.28
CA ARG A 161 4.02 -17.31 -7.11
C ARG A 161 2.50 -17.46 -6.94
N PRO A 162 1.98 -17.52 -5.70
CA PRO A 162 0.53 -17.47 -5.45
C PRO A 162 -0.05 -16.14 -5.97
N LEU A 163 -1.15 -16.21 -6.69
CA LEU A 163 -1.88 -15.06 -7.24
C LEU A 163 -3.16 -14.82 -6.44
N PRO A 164 -3.51 -13.57 -6.15
CA PRO A 164 -4.83 -13.25 -5.60
C PRO A 164 -5.93 -13.49 -6.65
N ASP A 165 -7.16 -13.66 -6.20
CA ASP A 165 -8.30 -13.98 -7.05
C ASP A 165 -8.64 -12.85 -8.06
N GLU A 166 -8.20 -11.64 -7.76
CA GLU A 166 -8.35 -10.46 -8.61
C GLU A 166 -7.48 -10.49 -9.88
N PHE A 167 -6.44 -11.35 -9.93
CA PHE A 167 -5.52 -11.45 -11.07
C PHE A 167 -5.96 -12.51 -12.06
N SER A 168 -5.90 -12.20 -13.35
CA SER A 168 -6.15 -13.14 -14.44
C SER A 168 -5.08 -13.01 -15.53
N PHE A 169 -4.42 -14.13 -15.85
CA PHE A 169 -3.41 -14.22 -16.89
C PHE A 169 -3.82 -15.29 -17.91
N ASP A 170 -4.18 -14.87 -19.13
CA ASP A 170 -4.53 -15.80 -20.22
C ASP A 170 -3.31 -16.53 -20.76
N ASN A 171 -2.15 -15.92 -20.69
CA ASN A 171 -0.89 -16.49 -21.15
C ASN A 171 0.16 -16.39 -20.02
N THR A 172 0.59 -17.53 -19.54
CA THR A 172 1.58 -17.66 -18.46
C THR A 172 3.02 -17.84 -18.94
N GLY A 173 3.25 -17.75 -20.25
CA GLY A 173 4.59 -17.90 -20.84
C GLY A 173 5.19 -19.29 -20.60
N ALA A 174 6.34 -19.34 -19.93
CA ALA A 174 7.03 -20.58 -19.58
C ALA A 174 6.54 -21.22 -18.27
N ALA A 175 5.64 -20.54 -17.54
CA ALA A 175 5.08 -21.05 -16.28
C ALA A 175 3.76 -21.77 -16.49
N THR A 176 3.35 -22.55 -15.52
CA THR A 176 2.02 -23.19 -15.42
C THR A 176 1.22 -22.53 -14.32
N LEU A 177 -0.08 -22.43 -14.49
CA LEU A 177 -1.01 -21.89 -13.50
C LEU A 177 -1.92 -23.02 -13.01
N GLU A 178 -1.82 -23.35 -11.72
CA GLU A 178 -2.64 -24.36 -11.05
C GLU A 178 -3.07 -23.81 -9.68
N ASP A 179 -4.34 -23.92 -9.33
CA ASP A 179 -4.90 -23.48 -8.04
C ASP A 179 -4.48 -22.05 -7.64
N ASN A 180 -4.58 -21.10 -8.57
CA ASN A 180 -4.14 -19.71 -8.42
C ASN A 180 -2.64 -19.55 -8.04
N THR A 181 -1.83 -20.55 -8.35
CA THR A 181 -0.38 -20.48 -8.14
C THR A 181 0.34 -20.63 -9.47
N LEU A 182 1.12 -19.60 -9.80
CA LEU A 182 2.03 -19.61 -10.94
C LEU A 182 3.28 -20.42 -10.57
N SER A 183 3.56 -21.46 -11.30
CA SER A 183 4.68 -22.38 -11.10
C SER A 183 5.60 -22.33 -12.30
N TRP A 184 6.84 -21.89 -12.10
CA TRP A 184 7.85 -21.77 -13.17
C TRP A 184 9.05 -22.64 -12.85
N ASP A 185 9.19 -23.71 -13.63
CA ASP A 185 10.33 -24.62 -13.55
C ASP A 185 11.45 -24.09 -14.47
N VAL A 186 12.43 -23.44 -13.86
CA VAL A 186 13.59 -22.85 -14.53
C VAL A 186 14.64 -23.92 -14.84
N GLY A 187 14.74 -24.95 -13.98
CA GLY A 187 15.69 -26.05 -14.11
C GLY A 187 17.10 -25.68 -13.66
N THR A 188 18.08 -25.75 -14.55
CA THR A 188 19.48 -25.46 -14.24
C THR A 188 19.88 -24.06 -14.74
N LEU A 189 20.51 -23.27 -13.88
CA LEU A 189 21.12 -21.99 -14.22
C LEU A 189 22.65 -22.10 -14.15
N ALA A 190 23.34 -21.82 -15.25
CA ALA A 190 24.80 -21.73 -15.27
C ALA A 190 25.31 -20.58 -14.40
N ALA A 191 26.59 -20.57 -14.09
CA ALA A 191 27.22 -19.47 -13.32
C ALA A 191 27.00 -18.11 -14.01
N GLY A 192 26.42 -17.14 -13.30
CA GLY A 192 26.08 -15.81 -13.80
C GLY A 192 24.90 -15.75 -14.77
N GLU A 193 24.18 -16.88 -14.98
CA GLU A 193 23.03 -16.92 -15.87
C GLU A 193 21.80 -16.28 -15.20
N LYS A 194 21.01 -15.62 -16.05
CA LYS A 194 19.79 -14.92 -15.69
C LYS A 194 18.66 -15.36 -16.61
N GLN A 195 17.49 -15.61 -16.02
CA GLN A 195 16.27 -15.87 -16.76
C GLN A 195 15.14 -14.98 -16.25
N VAL A 196 14.24 -14.61 -17.17
CA VAL A 196 13.13 -13.70 -16.90
C VAL A 196 11.84 -14.32 -17.43
N LEU A 197 10.84 -14.34 -16.58
CA LEU A 197 9.44 -14.63 -16.93
C LEU A 197 8.69 -13.30 -16.96
N SER A 198 8.14 -12.92 -18.12
CA SER A 198 7.32 -11.73 -18.27
C SER A 198 5.95 -12.12 -18.80
N ILE A 199 4.90 -11.75 -18.09
CA ILE A 199 3.51 -12.05 -18.42
C ILE A 199 2.64 -10.82 -18.21
N GLU A 200 1.63 -10.70 -19.05
CA GLU A 200 0.63 -9.63 -18.99
C GLU A 200 -0.76 -10.23 -18.77
N GLY A 201 -1.60 -9.53 -18.04
CA GLY A 201 -2.94 -9.97 -17.71
C GLY A 201 -3.87 -8.83 -17.36
N THR A 202 -4.92 -9.15 -16.65
CA THR A 202 -5.91 -8.21 -16.16
C THR A 202 -6.08 -8.34 -14.64
N ILE A 203 -6.36 -7.21 -14.01
CA ILE A 203 -6.74 -7.15 -12.60
C ILE A 203 -8.14 -6.58 -12.49
N VAL A 204 -9.06 -7.29 -11.83
CA VAL A 204 -10.44 -6.87 -11.60
C VAL A 204 -10.64 -6.64 -10.12
N VAL A 205 -11.03 -5.41 -9.77
CA VAL A 205 -11.21 -5.01 -8.36
C VAL A 205 -12.59 -4.45 -8.19
N SER A 206 -13.41 -5.12 -7.39
CA SER A 206 -14.79 -4.70 -7.05
C SER A 206 -14.90 -4.07 -5.66
N GLY A 207 -13.81 -3.97 -4.91
CA GLY A 207 -13.78 -3.47 -3.54
C GLY A 207 -12.89 -2.24 -3.37
N THR A 208 -13.00 -1.60 -2.21
CA THR A 208 -12.24 -0.38 -1.86
C THR A 208 -10.99 -0.66 -1.01
N LYS A 209 -10.83 -1.90 -0.51
CA LYS A 209 -9.73 -2.28 0.38
C LYS A 209 -8.48 -2.64 -0.42
N SER A 210 -7.34 -2.38 0.19
CA SER A 210 -6.05 -2.83 -0.35
C SER A 210 -5.99 -4.35 -0.55
N ILE A 211 -5.28 -4.79 -1.60
CA ILE A 211 -5.17 -6.18 -2.02
C ILE A 211 -3.75 -6.67 -1.73
N ASN A 212 -3.62 -7.79 -1.04
CA ASN A 212 -2.33 -8.44 -0.91
C ASN A 212 -1.97 -9.12 -2.24
N ALA A 213 -0.94 -8.61 -2.90
CA ALA A 213 -0.55 -9.08 -4.22
C ALA A 213 0.08 -10.50 -4.21
N GLY A 214 0.28 -11.12 -3.04
CA GLY A 214 0.98 -12.40 -2.91
C GLY A 214 2.50 -12.22 -2.83
N VAL A 215 3.22 -13.34 -2.72
CA VAL A 215 4.68 -13.35 -2.54
C VAL A 215 5.31 -14.38 -3.48
N ALA A 216 6.26 -13.96 -4.31
CA ALA A 216 7.07 -14.90 -5.08
C ALA A 216 8.12 -15.57 -4.19
N SER A 217 8.33 -16.86 -4.40
CA SER A 217 9.38 -17.63 -3.75
C SER A 217 10.11 -18.51 -4.76
N ALA A 218 11.36 -18.84 -4.48
CA ALA A 218 12.17 -19.71 -5.31
C ALA A 218 12.93 -20.71 -4.45
N THR A 219 13.07 -21.93 -4.94
CA THR A 219 13.92 -22.97 -4.36
C THR A 219 14.99 -23.36 -5.36
N TYR A 220 16.12 -23.83 -4.87
CA TYR A 220 17.22 -24.34 -5.70
C TYR A 220 18.06 -25.36 -4.95
N THR A 221 18.82 -26.16 -5.68
CA THR A 221 19.86 -27.04 -5.16
C THR A 221 21.20 -26.73 -5.84
N SER A 222 22.31 -27.10 -5.17
CA SER A 222 23.65 -27.01 -5.74
C SER A 222 24.53 -28.14 -5.25
N ASN A 223 25.42 -28.63 -6.09
CA ASN A 223 26.49 -29.59 -5.74
C ASN A 223 27.73 -28.91 -5.15
N SER A 224 27.60 -27.70 -4.68
CA SER A 224 28.64 -26.92 -4.01
C SER A 224 28.06 -26.27 -2.74
N THR A 225 28.94 -25.88 -1.83
CA THR A 225 28.55 -25.07 -0.66
C THR A 225 28.46 -23.60 -1.03
N LEU A 226 27.53 -22.88 -0.42
CA LEU A 226 27.37 -21.45 -0.58
C LEU A 226 28.58 -20.69 -0.02
N SER A 227 29.16 -21.17 1.07
CA SER A 227 30.40 -20.64 1.66
C SER A 227 31.65 -20.88 0.80
N ASN A 228 31.62 -21.75 -0.20
CA ASN A 228 32.73 -22.37 -0.89
C ASN A 228 33.57 -23.28 0.03
N LEU A 229 33.05 -23.61 1.21
CA LEU A 229 33.71 -24.58 2.10
C LEU A 229 33.92 -25.91 1.37
N ASN A 230 35.10 -26.49 1.47
CA ASN A 230 35.43 -27.73 0.81
C ASN A 230 36.34 -28.57 1.71
N PHE A 231 36.34 -29.86 1.52
CA PHE A 231 37.33 -30.75 2.10
C PHE A 231 38.66 -30.58 1.35
N ARG A 232 39.68 -30.15 2.06
CA ARG A 232 41.08 -30.17 1.56
C ARG A 232 41.64 -31.57 1.74
N GLU A 233 41.50 -32.12 2.94
CA GLU A 233 41.94 -33.48 3.30
C GLU A 233 40.92 -34.07 4.26
N LEU A 234 40.77 -35.41 4.16
CA LEU A 234 39.88 -36.18 5.04
C LEU A 234 40.55 -37.52 5.30
N ASP A 235 41.16 -37.64 6.48
CA ASP A 235 41.96 -38.78 6.89
C ASP A 235 41.31 -39.53 8.03
N ALA A 236 41.47 -40.85 8.03
CA ALA A 236 41.15 -41.68 9.17
C ALA A 236 41.88 -43.00 9.09
N PHE A 237 42.04 -43.64 10.22
CA PHE A 237 42.73 -44.93 10.33
C PHE A 237 41.77 -46.07 10.71
N CYS A 238 42.09 -47.25 10.23
CA CYS A 238 41.41 -48.50 10.52
C CYS A 238 42.42 -49.57 10.91
N ARG A 239 41.99 -50.82 11.04
CA ARG A 239 42.91 -51.91 11.35
C ARG A 239 43.79 -52.29 10.15
N GLY A 240 45.11 -52.07 10.28
CA GLY A 240 46.14 -52.47 9.33
C GLY A 240 47.47 -52.59 10.03
N PHE A 241 48.38 -53.36 9.49
CA PHE A 241 49.74 -53.45 10.00
C PHE A 241 50.71 -53.92 8.94
N SER A 242 52.00 -53.59 9.17
CA SER A 242 53.06 -54.08 8.32
C SER A 242 53.94 -55.09 9.05
N TYR A 243 54.52 -55.98 8.33
CA TYR A 243 55.48 -56.94 8.86
C TYR A 243 56.49 -57.35 7.82
N MET A 244 57.65 -57.77 8.32
CA MET A 244 58.74 -58.29 7.49
C MET A 244 58.68 -59.82 7.41
N ARG A 245 58.71 -60.33 6.19
CA ARG A 245 59.05 -61.74 5.95
C ARG A 245 60.51 -61.82 5.69
N VAL A 246 61.23 -62.69 6.49
CA VAL A 246 62.66 -62.81 6.43
C VAL A 246 62.98 -64.29 6.41
N ARG A 247 63.73 -64.73 5.41
CA ARG A 247 64.20 -66.08 5.27
C ARG A 247 65.69 -66.06 4.91
N GLU A 248 66.43 -67.07 5.41
CA GLU A 248 67.80 -67.21 5.02
C GLU A 248 67.88 -67.72 3.57
N ASP A 249 68.82 -67.20 2.82
CA ASP A 249 69.10 -67.65 1.47
C ASP A 249 69.94 -68.98 1.46
N GLU A 250 70.17 -69.56 0.31
CA GLU A 250 71.07 -70.70 0.17
C GLU A 250 72.52 -70.43 0.57
N ARG A 251 72.92 -69.20 0.50
CA ARG A 251 74.20 -68.68 0.98
C ARG A 251 74.11 -68.24 2.45
N PRO A 252 74.92 -68.79 3.35
CA PRO A 252 74.95 -68.35 4.72
C PRO A 252 75.18 -66.80 4.83
N ASP A 253 74.58 -66.20 5.89
CA ASP A 253 74.62 -64.79 6.16
C ASP A 253 73.88 -63.87 5.14
N ASN A 254 73.22 -64.45 4.15
CA ASN A 254 72.35 -63.73 3.25
C ASN A 254 70.85 -63.96 3.64
N TRP A 255 70.11 -62.86 3.75
CA TRP A 255 68.75 -62.88 4.15
C TRP A 255 67.87 -62.28 3.06
N ILE A 256 66.85 -63.01 2.58
CA ILE A 256 65.84 -62.54 1.65
C ILE A 256 64.74 -61.90 2.47
N CYS A 257 64.51 -60.66 2.20
CA CYS A 257 63.60 -59.79 2.94
C CYS A 257 62.47 -59.30 2.03
N ARG A 258 61.26 -59.35 2.50
CA ARG A 258 60.07 -58.77 1.86
C ARG A 258 59.27 -58.08 2.92
N THR A 259 58.82 -56.86 2.67
CA THR A 259 57.85 -56.16 3.52
C THR A 259 56.42 -56.35 3.01
N THR A 260 55.50 -56.53 3.92
CA THR A 260 54.08 -56.77 3.61
C THR A 260 53.24 -55.79 4.46
N PHE A 261 52.34 -55.11 3.84
CA PHE A 261 51.24 -54.40 4.52
C PHE A 261 49.97 -55.24 4.39
N GLU A 262 49.23 -55.40 5.47
CA GLU A 262 47.97 -56.16 5.53
C GLU A 262 46.88 -55.24 6.03
N ASN A 263 45.90 -54.93 5.14
CA ASN A 263 44.70 -54.27 5.49
C ASN A 263 43.72 -55.31 6.13
N ARG A 264 43.37 -55.14 7.41
CA ARG A 264 42.52 -56.02 8.16
C ARG A 264 41.13 -55.44 8.42
N SER A 265 40.73 -54.46 7.65
CA SER A 265 39.44 -53.81 7.76
C SER A 265 38.56 -54.02 6.53
N SER A 266 37.29 -53.69 6.64
CA SER A 266 36.33 -53.62 5.54
C SER A 266 36.56 -52.39 4.64
N PHE A 267 37.41 -51.46 5.05
CA PHE A 267 37.67 -50.24 4.29
C PHE A 267 38.70 -50.46 3.18
N ALA A 268 38.51 -49.76 2.10
CA ALA A 268 39.56 -49.52 1.12
C ALA A 268 40.59 -48.51 1.70
N VAL A 269 41.86 -48.84 1.60
CA VAL A 269 42.96 -48.08 2.24
C VAL A 269 43.98 -47.62 1.19
N ASP A 270 44.41 -46.38 1.29
CA ASP A 270 45.57 -45.88 0.58
C ASP A 270 46.83 -46.03 1.43
N LEU A 271 47.78 -46.84 0.97
CA LEU A 271 49.09 -47.03 1.59
C LEU A 271 49.99 -45.87 1.09
N VAL A 272 50.22 -44.88 1.95
CA VAL A 272 50.92 -43.66 1.60
C VAL A 272 52.42 -43.80 1.75
N LYS A 273 52.87 -44.39 2.87
CA LYS A 273 54.31 -44.55 3.19
C LYS A 273 54.54 -45.91 3.85
N LEU A 274 55.52 -46.62 3.34
CA LEU A 274 56.09 -47.76 4.02
C LEU A 274 57.59 -47.78 3.78
N GLN A 275 58.34 -47.31 4.79
CA GLN A 275 59.78 -47.30 4.77
C GLN A 275 60.30 -48.33 5.77
N VAL A 276 61.28 -49.12 5.33
CA VAL A 276 61.90 -50.11 6.18
C VAL A 276 63.43 -49.99 6.11
N ARG A 277 64.08 -49.95 7.28
CA ARG A 277 65.52 -49.93 7.43
C ARG A 277 65.95 -51.02 8.45
N MET A 278 67.20 -51.51 8.31
CA MET A 278 67.76 -52.29 9.37
C MET A 278 68.05 -51.47 10.61
N LYS A 279 67.81 -52.01 11.80
CA LYS A 279 68.15 -51.33 13.05
C LYS A 279 69.72 -51.15 13.07
N GLY A 280 70.13 -49.88 13.25
CA GLY A 280 71.51 -49.48 13.27
C GLY A 280 72.12 -49.08 11.90
N SER A 281 71.29 -49.05 10.84
CA SER A 281 71.59 -48.47 9.54
C SER A 281 70.61 -47.37 9.21
N ASP A 282 71.05 -46.29 8.60
CA ASP A 282 70.20 -45.22 8.10
C ASP A 282 69.73 -45.49 6.66
N ASP A 283 70.32 -46.50 6.00
CA ASP A 283 69.91 -46.84 4.65
C ASP A 283 68.52 -47.53 4.62
N LEU A 284 67.64 -47.03 3.75
CA LEU A 284 66.31 -47.62 3.51
C LEU A 284 66.46 -48.90 2.67
N LEU A 285 66.01 -50.01 3.24
CA LEU A 285 65.91 -51.26 2.51
C LEU A 285 64.70 -51.25 1.56
N PHE A 286 63.60 -50.71 2.01
CA PHE A 286 62.40 -50.47 1.23
C PHE A 286 61.96 -49.03 1.42
N ASP A 287 61.58 -48.34 0.33
CA ASP A 287 61.05 -46.99 0.32
C ASP A 287 59.87 -46.89 -0.67
N ILE A 288 58.70 -46.70 -0.12
CA ILE A 288 57.45 -46.48 -0.86
C ILE A 288 56.79 -45.17 -0.38
N SER A 289 57.57 -44.14 -0.17
CA SER A 289 57.11 -42.87 0.40
C SER A 289 56.30 -41.99 -0.55
N ASP A 290 56.42 -42.16 -1.86
CA ASP A 290 55.77 -41.29 -2.84
C ASP A 290 54.80 -42.04 -3.78
N VAL A 291 54.55 -43.32 -3.52
CA VAL A 291 53.71 -44.18 -4.36
C VAL A 291 52.47 -44.57 -3.61
N ARG A 292 51.34 -43.92 -3.94
CA ARG A 292 50.06 -44.30 -3.38
C ARG A 292 49.56 -45.61 -3.94
N GLN A 293 49.24 -46.55 -3.04
CA GLN A 293 48.84 -47.93 -3.37
C GLN A 293 47.46 -48.18 -2.74
N ASP A 294 46.44 -48.37 -3.58
CA ASP A 294 45.10 -48.77 -3.12
C ASP A 294 45.11 -50.23 -2.69
N VAL A 295 44.94 -50.43 -1.38
CA VAL A 295 44.86 -51.81 -0.81
C VAL A 295 43.39 -52.13 -0.48
N LYS A 296 42.85 -53.15 -1.16
CA LYS A 296 41.47 -53.60 -0.99
C LYS A 296 41.17 -54.09 0.44
N PRO A 297 39.90 -54.08 0.86
CA PRO A 297 39.47 -54.69 2.12
C PRO A 297 40.04 -56.09 2.27
N HIS A 298 40.55 -56.40 3.46
CA HIS A 298 41.21 -57.68 3.80
C HIS A 298 42.35 -58.11 2.84
N GLY A 299 42.82 -57.14 2.05
CA GLY A 299 43.89 -57.34 1.07
C GLY A 299 45.32 -57.21 1.65
N LYS A 300 46.26 -57.57 0.88
CA LYS A 300 47.71 -57.39 1.21
C LYS A 300 48.43 -56.71 0.05
N TRP A 301 49.35 -55.86 0.42
CA TRP A 301 50.35 -55.32 -0.48
C TRP A 301 51.72 -55.92 -0.12
N GLU A 302 52.51 -56.34 -1.05
CA GLU A 302 53.81 -56.98 -0.85
C GLU A 302 54.87 -56.27 -1.73
N SER A 303 56.05 -56.02 -1.15
CA SER A 303 57.16 -55.47 -1.89
C SER A 303 57.85 -56.55 -2.73
N GLU A 304 58.78 -56.12 -3.59
CA GLU A 304 59.75 -57.03 -4.18
C GLU A 304 60.67 -57.62 -3.11
N GLU A 305 61.33 -58.76 -3.41
CA GLU A 305 62.33 -59.35 -2.52
C GLU A 305 63.66 -58.62 -2.64
N ARG A 306 64.24 -58.33 -1.49
CA ARG A 306 65.63 -57.75 -1.41
C ARG A 306 66.51 -58.59 -0.51
N THR A 307 67.75 -58.72 -0.87
CA THR A 307 68.74 -59.50 -0.09
C THR A 307 69.59 -58.58 0.76
N VAL A 308 69.79 -58.96 2.03
CA VAL A 308 70.64 -58.24 3.00
C VAL A 308 71.63 -59.19 3.59
N MET A 309 72.89 -58.75 3.74
CA MET A 309 73.96 -59.50 4.39
C MET A 309 74.05 -59.18 5.90
N ALA A 310 73.85 -60.22 6.74
CA ALA A 310 73.94 -60.10 8.18
C ALA A 310 74.30 -61.45 8.82
N GLN A 311 75.19 -61.48 9.80
CA GLN A 311 75.62 -62.71 10.50
C GLN A 311 74.50 -63.35 11.35
N SER A 312 73.45 -62.61 11.63
CA SER A 312 72.26 -63.09 12.34
C SER A 312 71.02 -62.50 11.69
N LYS A 313 69.88 -63.12 11.99
CA LYS A 313 68.58 -62.57 11.51
C LYS A 313 68.48 -61.08 11.76
N PRO A 314 68.36 -60.27 10.71
CA PRO A 314 68.26 -58.81 10.87
C PRO A 314 66.98 -58.34 11.54
N ASP A 315 67.07 -57.31 12.37
CA ASP A 315 65.98 -56.60 12.93
C ASP A 315 65.74 -55.34 12.10
N PHE A 316 64.42 -54.99 11.98
CA PHE A 316 64.00 -53.84 11.15
C PHE A 316 63.29 -52.80 11.96
N ALA A 317 63.43 -51.56 11.51
CA ALA A 317 62.56 -50.47 11.89
C ALA A 317 61.64 -50.11 10.70
N THR A 318 60.36 -49.97 10.92
CA THR A 318 59.38 -49.68 9.89
C THR A 318 58.66 -48.37 10.21
N GLU A 319 58.57 -47.51 9.22
CA GLU A 319 57.69 -46.36 9.22
C GLU A 319 56.50 -46.68 8.31
N LEU A 320 55.31 -46.48 8.82
CA LEU A 320 54.07 -46.79 8.13
C LEU A 320 53.09 -45.65 8.23
N ALA A 321 52.58 -45.18 7.08
CA ALA A 321 51.44 -44.28 6.97
C ALA A 321 50.44 -44.81 5.95
N TYR A 322 49.23 -44.86 6.33
CA TYR A 322 48.11 -45.26 5.47
C TYR A 322 46.82 -44.57 5.94
N THR A 323 45.84 -44.38 5.06
CA THR A 323 44.58 -43.75 5.38
C THR A 323 43.42 -44.47 4.67
N ILE A 324 42.21 -44.37 5.21
CA ILE A 324 41.00 -44.85 4.57
C ILE A 324 40.72 -43.98 3.34
N LEU A 325 40.31 -44.61 2.22
CA LEU A 325 39.90 -43.83 1.05
C LEU A 325 38.64 -43.06 1.34
N PRO A 326 38.64 -41.71 1.22
CA PRO A 326 37.47 -40.92 1.49
C PRO A 326 36.55 -40.75 0.28
N ARG A 327 35.28 -40.51 0.57
CA ARG A 327 34.30 -39.98 -0.37
C ARG A 327 33.74 -38.68 0.21
N ALA A 328 33.91 -37.59 -0.47
CA ALA A 328 33.42 -36.29 -0.06
C ALA A 328 32.28 -35.81 -0.95
N SER A 329 31.26 -35.26 -0.35
CA SER A 329 30.14 -34.64 -1.03
C SER A 329 29.85 -33.25 -0.46
N ARG A 330 29.31 -32.39 -1.31
CA ARG A 330 28.88 -31.03 -0.94
C ARG A 330 27.54 -30.74 -1.56
N SER A 331 26.69 -30.05 -0.83
CA SER A 331 25.41 -29.62 -1.35
C SER A 331 24.91 -28.34 -0.67
N THR A 332 24.12 -27.60 -1.38
CA THR A 332 23.34 -26.49 -0.83
C THR A 332 21.91 -26.62 -1.28
N GLU A 333 20.99 -26.36 -0.36
CA GLU A 333 19.57 -26.17 -0.63
C GLU A 333 19.20 -24.74 -0.25
N GLY A 334 18.52 -24.03 -1.15
CA GLY A 334 18.08 -22.65 -0.92
C GLY A 334 16.56 -22.50 -1.03
N SER A 335 16.03 -21.66 -0.17
CA SER A 335 14.65 -21.19 -0.21
C SER A 335 14.65 -19.67 -0.03
N ILE A 336 14.28 -18.98 -1.10
CA ILE A 336 14.25 -17.52 -1.18
C ILE A 336 12.79 -17.09 -1.29
N SER A 337 12.39 -16.08 -0.54
CA SER A 337 11.09 -15.42 -0.68
C SER A 337 11.25 -13.92 -0.84
N LEU A 338 10.35 -13.29 -1.54
CA LEU A 338 10.29 -11.83 -1.59
C LEU A 338 9.45 -11.28 -0.43
N GLU A 339 9.59 -9.99 -0.18
CA GLU A 339 8.69 -9.24 0.69
C GLU A 339 7.30 -9.13 0.04
N ALA A 340 6.26 -9.15 0.89
CA ALA A 340 4.88 -9.03 0.42
C ALA A 340 4.60 -7.61 -0.11
N LYS A 341 3.99 -7.52 -1.29
CA LYS A 341 3.50 -6.26 -1.86
C LYS A 341 2.00 -6.13 -1.64
N THR A 342 1.57 -4.88 -1.46
CA THR A 342 0.16 -4.54 -1.32
C THR A 342 -0.22 -3.55 -2.42
N LEU A 343 -1.26 -3.87 -3.18
CA LEU A 343 -1.85 -2.96 -4.14
C LEU A 343 -2.85 -2.06 -3.43
N GLN A 344 -2.78 -0.76 -3.72
CA GLN A 344 -3.68 0.23 -3.16
C GLN A 344 -4.81 0.52 -4.16
N VAL A 345 -6.05 0.50 -3.68
CA VAL A 345 -7.24 0.72 -4.52
C VAL A 345 -7.57 2.21 -4.55
N VAL A 346 -7.75 2.73 -5.77
CA VAL A 346 -8.12 4.12 -6.04
C VAL A 346 -9.59 4.17 -6.40
N GLU A 347 -10.40 4.82 -5.56
CA GLU A 347 -11.83 5.02 -5.78
C GLU A 347 -12.27 6.32 -5.10
N ALA A 348 -13.16 7.06 -5.74
CA ALA A 348 -13.74 8.26 -5.16
C ALA A 348 -15.16 8.49 -5.65
N ASN A 349 -15.93 9.26 -4.88
CA ASN A 349 -17.26 9.76 -5.25
C ASN A 349 -17.21 11.28 -5.38
N LEU A 350 -17.90 11.82 -6.40
CA LEU A 350 -18.04 13.26 -6.63
C LEU A 350 -19.48 13.69 -6.42
N GLU A 351 -19.67 14.67 -5.54
CA GLU A 351 -20.95 15.31 -5.26
C GLU A 351 -20.89 16.79 -5.61
N LYS A 352 -22.00 17.34 -6.09
CA LYS A 352 -22.20 18.76 -6.37
C LYS A 352 -23.43 19.25 -5.67
N ALA A 353 -23.33 20.39 -5.00
CA ALA A 353 -24.44 21.04 -4.30
C ALA A 353 -24.46 22.53 -4.58
N TYR A 354 -25.63 23.14 -4.43
CA TYR A 354 -25.80 24.59 -4.44
C TYR A 354 -26.45 25.02 -3.11
N SER A 355 -26.06 26.19 -2.60
CA SER A 355 -26.66 26.76 -1.38
C SER A 355 -28.17 27.01 -1.52
N THR A 356 -28.67 27.16 -2.73
CA THR A 356 -30.12 27.19 -3.06
C THR A 356 -30.34 26.69 -4.48
N THR A 357 -31.42 25.96 -4.69
CA THR A 357 -31.83 25.45 -6.01
C THR A 357 -32.95 26.25 -6.63
N GLY A 358 -33.57 27.16 -5.86
CA GLY A 358 -34.66 28.04 -6.33
C GLY A 358 -34.19 29.50 -6.41
N LEU A 359 -34.23 30.08 -7.61
CA LEU A 359 -33.86 31.47 -7.84
C LEU A 359 -35.10 32.30 -8.10
N ARG A 360 -35.07 33.59 -7.71
CA ARG A 360 -36.08 34.56 -8.03
C ARG A 360 -35.85 35.12 -9.42
N SER A 361 -36.89 35.15 -10.24
CA SER A 361 -36.80 35.74 -11.58
C SER A 361 -36.49 37.23 -11.56
N TYR A 362 -35.69 37.67 -12.54
CA TYR A 362 -35.35 39.04 -12.81
C TYR A 362 -34.74 39.79 -11.60
N ARG A 363 -34.04 39.05 -10.76
CA ARG A 363 -33.28 39.64 -9.60
C ARG A 363 -31.91 39.04 -9.53
N SER A 364 -30.91 39.89 -9.41
CA SER A 364 -29.54 39.45 -9.19
C SER A 364 -29.41 38.72 -7.85
N GLN A 365 -28.85 37.52 -7.88
CA GLN A 365 -28.68 36.66 -6.72
C GLN A 365 -27.34 35.94 -6.76
N LYS A 366 -26.80 35.59 -5.59
CA LYS A 366 -25.59 34.84 -5.39
C LYS A 366 -25.92 33.45 -4.89
N VAL A 367 -25.25 32.46 -5.43
CA VAL A 367 -25.36 31.05 -5.07
C VAL A 367 -23.97 30.52 -4.83
N THR A 368 -23.75 29.83 -3.72
CA THR A 368 -22.50 29.11 -3.49
C THR A 368 -22.63 27.71 -4.08
N ALA A 369 -21.71 27.35 -4.97
CA ALA A 369 -21.56 26.01 -5.48
C ALA A 369 -20.47 25.29 -4.68
N THR A 370 -20.74 24.05 -4.29
CA THR A 370 -19.81 23.20 -3.56
C THR A 370 -19.64 21.88 -4.30
N LEU A 371 -18.38 21.54 -4.61
CA LEU A 371 -17.98 20.24 -5.15
C LEU A 371 -17.28 19.47 -4.05
N THR A 372 -17.67 18.25 -3.79
CA THR A 372 -17.08 17.37 -2.77
C THR A 372 -16.60 16.10 -3.40
N LEU A 373 -15.28 15.87 -3.40
CA LEU A 373 -14.67 14.61 -3.83
C LEU A 373 -14.26 13.83 -2.59
N THR A 374 -14.89 12.69 -2.36
CA THR A 374 -14.62 11.82 -1.20
C THR A 374 -13.83 10.61 -1.65
N ASN A 375 -12.68 10.37 -1.03
CA ASN A 375 -11.83 9.21 -1.28
C ASN A 375 -12.40 7.98 -0.56
N ASN A 376 -12.97 7.05 -1.29
CA ASN A 376 -13.53 5.80 -0.78
C ASN A 376 -12.54 4.62 -0.87
N GLY A 377 -11.42 4.81 -1.56
CA GLY A 377 -10.38 3.80 -1.76
C GLY A 377 -9.46 3.60 -0.56
N SER A 378 -8.41 2.79 -0.75
CA SER A 378 -7.33 2.59 0.21
C SER A 378 -6.06 3.37 -0.13
N ALA A 379 -5.96 3.92 -1.35
CA ALA A 379 -4.85 4.76 -1.80
C ALA A 379 -5.06 6.21 -1.41
N ASP A 380 -3.98 6.94 -1.13
CA ASP A 380 -4.01 8.40 -1.13
C ASP A 380 -4.20 8.92 -2.56
N ILE A 381 -5.16 9.81 -2.80
CA ILE A 381 -5.32 10.44 -4.11
C ILE A 381 -4.44 11.72 -4.13
N ASN A 382 -3.50 11.76 -5.06
CA ASN A 382 -2.48 12.81 -5.12
C ASN A 382 -2.66 13.80 -6.26
N LEU A 383 -3.36 13.42 -7.32
CA LEU A 383 -3.62 14.26 -8.49
C LEU A 383 -5.10 14.19 -8.84
N MET A 384 -5.73 15.34 -8.98
CA MET A 384 -7.15 15.47 -9.31
C MET A 384 -7.37 16.59 -10.30
N ARG A 385 -8.19 16.33 -11.32
CA ARG A 385 -8.67 17.31 -12.28
C ARG A 385 -10.20 17.28 -12.30
N ILE A 386 -10.81 18.30 -11.74
CA ILE A 386 -12.28 18.44 -11.71
C ILE A 386 -12.69 19.38 -12.81
N THR A 387 -13.67 18.96 -13.59
CA THR A 387 -14.32 19.76 -14.63
C THR A 387 -15.78 19.95 -14.24
N ASP A 388 -16.18 21.18 -14.03
CA ASP A 388 -17.52 21.55 -13.60
C ASP A 388 -18.25 22.35 -14.68
N ASP A 389 -19.42 21.90 -15.06
CA ASP A 389 -20.29 22.56 -16.02
C ASP A 389 -21.20 23.54 -15.26
N ILE A 390 -21.23 24.79 -15.69
CA ILE A 390 -21.98 25.89 -15.06
C ILE A 390 -23.04 26.39 -16.04
N PRO A 391 -24.34 26.36 -15.67
CA PRO A 391 -25.41 26.80 -16.56
C PRO A 391 -25.29 28.27 -16.99
N GLY A 392 -25.78 28.61 -18.16
CA GLY A 392 -25.68 29.95 -18.77
C GLY A 392 -26.53 31.04 -18.10
N LEU A 393 -27.37 30.67 -17.11
CA LEU A 393 -28.05 31.63 -16.26
C LEU A 393 -27.13 32.32 -15.23
N PHE A 394 -25.91 31.76 -15.04
CA PHE A 394 -24.89 32.33 -14.17
C PHE A 394 -23.80 33.03 -14.98
N ASP A 395 -23.24 34.09 -14.43
CA ASP A 395 -21.98 34.64 -14.91
C ASP A 395 -20.82 33.66 -14.64
N ALA A 396 -19.72 33.83 -15.41
CA ALA A 396 -18.50 33.07 -15.15
C ALA A 396 -17.96 33.38 -13.74
N PRO A 397 -17.72 32.35 -12.89
CA PRO A 397 -17.24 32.58 -11.54
C PRO A 397 -15.82 33.13 -11.50
N ASP A 398 -15.50 33.86 -10.42
CA ASP A 398 -14.15 34.32 -10.15
C ASP A 398 -13.34 33.18 -9.50
N VAL A 399 -12.51 32.51 -10.32
CA VAL A 399 -11.63 31.43 -9.84
C VAL A 399 -10.60 31.86 -8.81
N SER A 400 -10.30 33.17 -8.70
CA SER A 400 -9.34 33.68 -7.72
C SER A 400 -9.92 33.75 -6.29
N ALA A 401 -11.25 33.74 -6.18
CA ALA A 401 -11.99 33.76 -4.91
C ALA A 401 -12.43 32.38 -4.44
N MET A 402 -12.06 31.34 -5.17
CA MET A 402 -12.41 29.96 -4.87
C MET A 402 -11.64 29.44 -3.66
N THR A 403 -12.32 28.72 -2.77
CA THR A 403 -11.71 28.07 -1.61
C THR A 403 -11.61 26.55 -1.85
N ILE A 404 -10.40 25.99 -1.70
CA ILE A 404 -10.18 24.55 -1.82
C ILE A 404 -9.59 24.01 -0.52
N LYS A 405 -10.25 23.00 0.06
CA LYS A 405 -9.78 22.32 1.26
C LYS A 405 -9.57 20.85 0.96
N VAL A 406 -8.43 20.28 1.41
CA VAL A 406 -8.10 18.86 1.33
C VAL A 406 -7.89 18.34 2.75
N ASN A 407 -8.56 17.23 3.10
CA ASN A 407 -8.55 16.70 4.47
C ASN A 407 -8.95 17.76 5.53
N GLY A 408 -9.86 18.69 5.19
CA GLY A 408 -10.30 19.78 6.05
C GLY A 408 -9.33 20.96 6.18
N LYS A 409 -8.19 20.96 5.47
CA LYS A 409 -7.23 22.07 5.47
C LYS A 409 -7.21 22.75 4.11
N GLU A 410 -7.19 24.08 4.11
CA GLU A 410 -7.03 24.87 2.89
C GLU A 410 -5.64 24.63 2.28
N ILE A 411 -5.60 24.49 0.96
CA ILE A 411 -4.34 24.25 0.22
C ILE A 411 -3.81 25.56 -0.38
N ASP A 412 -2.48 25.59 -0.56
CA ASP A 412 -1.80 26.74 -1.12
C ASP A 412 -2.18 26.94 -2.61
N SER A 413 -2.38 28.21 -2.99
CA SER A 413 -2.77 28.58 -4.36
C SER A 413 -1.76 28.18 -5.43
N ASP A 414 -0.50 27.94 -5.09
CA ASP A 414 0.53 27.47 -6.00
C ASP A 414 0.36 25.99 -6.41
N GLN A 415 -0.41 25.21 -5.64
CA GLN A 415 -0.77 23.82 -5.95
C GLN A 415 -2.04 23.71 -6.81
N ILE A 416 -2.73 24.85 -7.05
CA ILE A 416 -3.98 24.91 -7.77
C ILE A 416 -3.73 25.50 -9.16
N LYS A 417 -4.26 24.85 -10.20
CA LYS A 417 -4.42 25.44 -11.53
C LYS A 417 -5.89 25.46 -11.86
N SER A 418 -6.45 26.63 -12.17
CA SER A 418 -7.84 26.80 -12.56
C SER A 418 -7.96 27.50 -13.91
N GLU A 419 -8.95 27.07 -14.67
CA GLU A 419 -9.25 27.57 -16.01
C GLU A 419 -10.76 27.68 -16.19
N ILE A 420 -11.26 28.73 -16.85
CA ILE A 420 -12.66 28.86 -17.25
C ILE A 420 -12.75 29.09 -18.75
N ASN A 421 -13.60 28.30 -19.36
CA ASN A 421 -14.03 28.46 -20.76
C ASN A 421 -15.49 28.92 -20.78
N SER A 422 -15.77 30.10 -21.35
CA SER A 422 -17.10 30.70 -21.39
C SER A 422 -17.71 30.60 -22.78
N GLY A 423 -19.04 30.69 -22.85
CA GLY A 423 -19.81 30.65 -24.09
C GLY A 423 -19.81 29.25 -24.72
N ILE A 424 -19.86 28.20 -23.90
CA ILE A 424 -19.81 26.81 -24.33
C ILE A 424 -21.23 26.23 -24.29
N THR A 425 -21.62 25.54 -25.36
CA THR A 425 -22.85 24.71 -25.34
C THR A 425 -22.58 23.45 -24.53
N LEU A 426 -23.23 23.34 -23.36
CA LEU A 426 -23.07 22.20 -22.45
C LEU A 426 -23.84 20.98 -22.98
N GLU A 427 -23.13 19.87 -23.24
CA GLU A 427 -23.71 18.68 -23.87
C GLU A 427 -24.57 17.85 -22.91
N LYS A 428 -24.16 17.78 -21.64
CA LYS A 428 -24.79 16.92 -20.62
C LYS A 428 -25.82 17.66 -19.74
N THR A 429 -26.17 18.90 -20.06
CA THR A 429 -27.11 19.70 -19.30
C THR A 429 -28.34 20.05 -20.11
N ASN A 430 -29.46 20.31 -19.42
CA ASN A 430 -30.57 21.01 -20.04
C ASN A 430 -30.12 22.44 -20.39
N ARG A 431 -30.26 22.82 -21.66
CA ARG A 431 -29.84 24.14 -22.11
C ARG A 431 -30.59 25.24 -21.35
N SER A 432 -29.85 26.16 -20.74
CA SER A 432 -30.42 27.37 -20.16
C SER A 432 -30.92 28.28 -21.29
N PRO A 433 -32.15 28.79 -21.19
CA PRO A 433 -32.68 29.82 -22.11
C PRO A 433 -31.84 31.11 -22.08
N ASP A 434 -31.16 31.38 -20.97
CA ASP A 434 -30.38 32.60 -20.77
C ASP A 434 -29.01 32.58 -21.49
N GLY A 435 -28.68 31.49 -22.16
CA GLY A 435 -27.48 31.44 -23.04
C GLY A 435 -26.64 30.20 -22.90
N ASP A 436 -25.46 30.30 -23.49
CA ASP A 436 -24.42 29.27 -23.38
C ASP A 436 -23.76 29.33 -22.00
N GLY A 437 -23.38 28.16 -21.48
CA GLY A 437 -22.77 28.04 -20.15
C GLY A 437 -21.27 28.25 -20.12
N HIS A 438 -20.68 27.83 -19.02
CA HIS A 438 -19.23 27.87 -18.78
C HIS A 438 -18.75 26.48 -18.35
N THR A 439 -17.50 26.16 -18.61
CA THR A 439 -16.82 24.98 -18.05
C THR A 439 -15.63 25.45 -17.24
N MET A 440 -15.63 25.16 -15.95
CA MET A 440 -14.54 25.41 -15.04
C MET A 440 -13.71 24.15 -14.89
N THR A 441 -12.39 24.24 -15.05
CA THR A 441 -11.46 23.14 -14.81
C THR A 441 -10.52 23.51 -13.68
N VAL A 442 -10.46 22.66 -12.65
CA VAL A 442 -9.59 22.83 -11.48
C VAL A 442 -8.67 21.62 -11.38
N THR A 443 -7.37 21.84 -11.46
CA THR A 443 -6.36 20.79 -11.30
C THR A 443 -5.60 21.02 -10.00
N VAL A 444 -5.52 20.00 -9.15
CA VAL A 444 -4.87 20.00 -7.85
C VAL A 444 -3.85 18.88 -7.81
N GLY A 445 -2.66 19.16 -7.30
CA GLY A 445 -1.60 18.15 -7.18
C GLY A 445 -0.61 18.08 -8.35
N ALA A 446 -0.72 18.94 -9.36
CA ALA A 446 0.18 18.93 -10.54
C ALA A 446 1.65 19.22 -10.18
N ARG A 447 1.91 19.98 -9.12
CA ARG A 447 3.27 20.37 -8.67
C ARG A 447 3.82 19.53 -7.53
N GLY A 448 2.98 18.72 -6.89
CA GLY A 448 3.36 17.85 -5.79
C GLY A 448 2.17 17.08 -5.26
N PRO A 449 2.37 15.96 -4.57
CA PRO A 449 1.29 15.14 -4.05
C PRO A 449 0.44 15.94 -3.04
N VAL A 450 -0.86 15.81 -3.13
CA VAL A 450 -1.82 16.50 -2.25
C VAL A 450 -2.20 15.64 -1.06
N GLY A 451 -2.21 14.32 -1.23
CA GLY A 451 -2.45 13.35 -0.17
C GLY A 451 -3.88 13.38 0.37
N LEU A 452 -4.90 13.35 -0.51
CA LEU A 452 -6.28 13.13 -0.07
C LEU A 452 -6.41 11.72 0.50
N LYS A 453 -6.50 11.61 1.82
CA LYS A 453 -6.46 10.36 2.56
C LYS A 453 -7.73 9.52 2.39
N PRO A 454 -7.66 8.18 2.54
CA PRO A 454 -8.83 7.31 2.63
C PRO A 454 -9.87 7.82 3.65
N GLY A 455 -11.13 7.84 3.25
CA GLY A 455 -12.25 8.32 4.07
C GLY A 455 -12.28 9.83 4.32
N LYS A 456 -11.45 10.62 3.63
CA LYS A 456 -11.46 12.09 3.70
C LYS A 456 -11.92 12.70 2.40
N SER A 457 -12.31 14.00 2.47
CA SER A 457 -12.83 14.70 1.32
C SER A 457 -11.98 15.92 0.94
N MET A 458 -12.03 16.24 -0.35
CA MET A 458 -11.63 17.53 -0.88
C MET A 458 -12.91 18.31 -1.21
N THR A 459 -12.99 19.58 -0.79
CA THR A 459 -14.09 20.48 -1.09
C THR A 459 -13.60 21.65 -1.92
N ILE A 460 -14.38 22.05 -2.93
CA ILE A 460 -14.19 23.25 -3.73
C ILE A 460 -15.45 24.09 -3.58
N GLU A 461 -15.32 25.28 -3.01
CA GLU A 461 -16.41 26.23 -2.82
C GLU A 461 -16.15 27.48 -3.66
N TYR A 462 -17.12 27.93 -4.43
CA TYR A 462 -17.04 29.13 -5.23
C TYR A 462 -18.41 29.80 -5.40
N GLU A 463 -18.42 31.12 -5.61
CA GLU A 463 -19.62 31.93 -5.77
C GLU A 463 -20.04 32.01 -7.24
N LEU A 464 -21.33 31.77 -7.49
CA LEU A 464 -22.01 31.98 -8.77
C LEU A 464 -22.94 33.21 -8.62
N VAL A 465 -22.99 34.03 -9.64
CA VAL A 465 -23.91 35.18 -9.71
C VAL A 465 -24.90 34.97 -10.84
N ALA A 466 -26.18 34.92 -10.53
CA ALA A 466 -27.25 34.96 -11.50
C ALA A 466 -27.74 36.45 -11.62
N PRO A 467 -27.34 37.16 -12.66
CA PRO A 467 -27.59 38.61 -12.71
C PRO A 467 -29.05 38.97 -12.98
N ASP A 468 -29.70 38.24 -13.89
CA ASP A 468 -31.09 38.51 -14.33
C ASP A 468 -31.74 37.21 -14.82
N PRO A 469 -31.96 36.20 -13.94
CA PRO A 469 -32.40 34.88 -14.35
C PRO A 469 -33.85 34.87 -14.89
N SER A 470 -34.04 34.37 -16.10
CA SER A 470 -35.37 34.21 -16.71
C SER A 470 -36.19 33.11 -16.09
N PRO A 471 -37.50 33.24 -15.85
CA PRO A 471 -38.39 32.18 -15.35
C PRO A 471 -38.49 30.98 -16.32
N ASP A 472 -38.01 31.14 -17.57
CA ASP A 472 -37.96 30.03 -18.52
C ASP A 472 -36.91 28.97 -18.13
N ASN A 473 -36.01 29.28 -17.19
CA ASN A 473 -35.08 28.32 -16.63
C ASN A 473 -35.80 27.41 -15.63
N SER A 474 -36.15 26.23 -16.04
CA SER A 474 -36.81 25.22 -15.21
C SER A 474 -36.03 23.92 -15.24
N ASN A 475 -35.71 23.40 -14.08
CA ASN A 475 -34.98 22.12 -13.93
C ASN A 475 -33.68 22.07 -14.73
N ILE A 476 -32.85 23.10 -14.61
CA ILE A 476 -31.54 23.18 -15.27
C ILE A 476 -30.52 22.38 -14.44
N THR A 477 -29.94 21.34 -15.05
CA THR A 477 -28.92 20.50 -14.41
C THR A 477 -27.56 20.68 -15.09
N ALA A 478 -26.49 20.72 -14.30
CA ALA A 478 -25.13 20.82 -14.81
C ALA A 478 -24.21 19.91 -13.98
N PRO A 479 -23.81 18.75 -14.52
CA PRO A 479 -22.96 17.78 -13.80
C PRO A 479 -21.53 18.30 -13.70
N ALA A 480 -20.80 17.78 -12.72
CA ALA A 480 -19.36 17.85 -12.67
C ALA A 480 -18.76 16.45 -12.92
N ARG A 481 -17.51 16.41 -13.34
CA ARG A 481 -16.73 15.19 -13.54
C ARG A 481 -15.32 15.39 -13.00
N THR A 482 -14.68 14.32 -12.56
CA THR A 482 -13.29 14.36 -12.12
C THR A 482 -12.49 13.21 -12.68
N GLU A 483 -11.23 13.49 -12.98
CA GLU A 483 -10.18 12.52 -13.29
C GLU A 483 -9.19 12.58 -12.12
N PHE A 484 -8.79 11.43 -11.59
CA PHE A 484 -7.91 11.39 -10.43
C PHE A 484 -7.00 10.17 -10.45
N SER A 485 -5.85 10.27 -9.76
CA SER A 485 -4.89 9.17 -9.62
C SER A 485 -4.16 9.25 -8.28
N ALA A 486 -3.71 8.09 -7.78
CA ALA A 486 -2.89 7.99 -6.58
C ALA A 486 -1.41 8.27 -6.88
N GLU A 487 -0.90 7.74 -7.98
CA GLU A 487 0.49 7.82 -8.39
C GLU A 487 0.63 8.58 -9.70
N ARG A 488 1.79 9.22 -9.90
CA ARG A 488 2.05 10.01 -11.10
C ARG A 488 1.87 9.23 -12.40
N TYR A 489 2.24 7.96 -12.41
CA TYR A 489 2.15 7.07 -13.56
C TYR A 489 1.15 5.94 -13.36
N GLY A 490 0.33 6.03 -12.31
CA GLY A 490 -0.71 5.08 -12.00
C GLY A 490 -1.92 5.17 -12.93
N PRO A 491 -2.90 4.29 -12.76
CA PRO A 491 -4.16 4.34 -13.49
C PRO A 491 -4.89 5.63 -13.18
N VAL A 492 -5.51 6.20 -14.21
CA VAL A 492 -6.38 7.37 -14.12
C VAL A 492 -7.82 6.89 -13.96
N CYS A 493 -8.43 7.25 -12.86
CA CYS A 493 -9.84 6.97 -12.58
C CYS A 493 -10.70 8.16 -12.97
N THR A 494 -11.93 7.92 -13.38
CA THR A 494 -12.90 8.96 -13.72
C THR A 494 -14.20 8.72 -12.97
N VAL A 495 -14.81 9.80 -12.47
CA VAL A 495 -16.15 9.75 -11.88
C VAL A 495 -16.94 11.00 -12.27
N ASP A 496 -18.20 10.81 -12.62
CA ASP A 496 -19.18 11.87 -12.80
C ASP A 496 -20.01 12.04 -11.52
N THR A 497 -20.60 13.21 -11.30
CA THR A 497 -21.57 13.41 -10.19
C THR A 497 -22.71 12.42 -10.30
N THR A 498 -23.02 11.75 -9.20
CA THR A 498 -24.09 10.75 -9.12
C THR A 498 -25.46 11.37 -9.42
N GLU A 499 -25.71 12.56 -8.84
CA GLU A 499 -26.92 13.36 -9.09
C GLU A 499 -26.52 14.82 -9.24
N ALA A 500 -26.71 15.40 -10.43
CA ALA A 500 -26.51 16.81 -10.63
C ALA A 500 -27.69 17.60 -10.06
N PRO A 501 -27.47 18.57 -9.16
CA PRO A 501 -28.56 19.35 -8.58
C PRO A 501 -29.24 20.19 -9.68
N ALA A 502 -30.59 20.20 -9.64
CA ALA A 502 -31.39 20.95 -10.60
C ALA A 502 -31.72 22.34 -10.04
N ILE A 503 -31.46 23.37 -10.85
CA ILE A 503 -31.84 24.74 -10.53
C ILE A 503 -33.09 25.13 -11.31
N SER A 504 -34.00 25.82 -10.63
CA SER A 504 -35.19 26.37 -11.25
C SER A 504 -35.37 27.85 -10.87
N VAL A 505 -35.78 28.67 -11.83
CA VAL A 505 -36.11 30.07 -11.60
C VAL A 505 -37.61 30.21 -11.40
N ILE A 506 -37.99 30.75 -10.24
CA ILE A 506 -39.35 30.88 -9.84
C ILE A 506 -39.79 32.34 -10.08
N HIS A 507 -40.89 32.51 -10.82
CA HIS A 507 -41.50 33.79 -11.06
C HIS A 507 -42.76 33.93 -10.20
N ASN A 508 -42.66 34.70 -9.12
CA ASN A 508 -43.79 35.03 -8.27
C ASN A 508 -44.40 36.37 -8.70
N ARG A 509 -45.42 36.28 -9.53
CA ARG A 509 -46.15 37.47 -9.97
C ARG A 509 -47.18 37.89 -8.97
N ARG A 510 -47.15 39.18 -8.53
CA ARG A 510 -48.22 39.80 -7.78
C ARG A 510 -49.29 40.24 -8.77
N ASP A 511 -50.52 39.82 -8.55
CA ASP A 511 -51.67 40.22 -9.31
C ASP A 511 -52.87 40.33 -8.34
N PHE A 512 -53.60 41.35 -8.42
CA PHE A 512 -54.74 41.55 -7.53
C PHE A 512 -55.83 42.36 -8.19
N SER A 513 -57.05 42.12 -7.78
CA SER A 513 -58.20 42.91 -8.20
C SER A 513 -58.94 43.45 -6.97
N PHE A 514 -59.57 44.59 -7.15
CA PHE A 514 -60.33 45.22 -6.08
C PHE A 514 -61.57 45.92 -6.60
N GLY A 515 -62.56 46.06 -5.71
CA GLY A 515 -63.77 46.82 -5.99
C GLY A 515 -64.41 47.34 -4.71
N LYS A 516 -65.08 48.45 -4.82
CA LYS A 516 -65.80 49.05 -3.69
C LYS A 516 -67.24 49.38 -4.13
N THR A 517 -68.17 49.15 -3.26
CA THR A 517 -69.53 49.57 -3.47
C THR A 517 -70.19 50.08 -2.18
N THR A 518 -70.92 51.14 -2.29
CA THR A 518 -71.64 51.72 -1.15
C THR A 518 -73.14 51.71 -1.42
N GLN A 519 -73.89 51.10 -0.55
CA GLN A 519 -75.40 50.92 -0.70
C GLN A 519 -76.11 51.51 0.49
N LYS A 520 -77.23 52.14 0.23
CA LYS A 520 -78.14 52.58 1.26
C LYS A 520 -78.90 51.42 1.82
N ILE A 521 -78.83 51.20 3.13
CA ILE A 521 -79.59 50.15 3.84
C ILE A 521 -80.74 50.80 4.61
N GLY A 522 -81.69 49.96 5.08
CA GLY A 522 -82.92 50.43 5.75
C GLY A 522 -82.62 51.41 6.92
N GLY A 523 -83.35 52.51 6.97
CA GLY A 523 -83.19 53.56 7.97
C GLY A 523 -82.60 54.89 7.36
N LYS A 524 -82.76 55.98 8.13
CA LYS A 524 -82.31 57.30 7.65
C LYS A 524 -80.80 57.48 7.90
N GLY A 525 -80.05 57.70 6.82
CA GLY A 525 -78.61 57.98 6.91
C GLY A 525 -77.69 56.79 7.17
N ARG A 526 -78.16 55.56 6.93
CA ARG A 526 -77.44 54.32 7.05
C ARG A 526 -76.97 53.84 5.67
N HIS A 527 -75.66 53.49 5.55
CA HIS A 527 -75.14 52.91 4.34
C HIS A 527 -74.21 51.75 4.72
N GLU A 528 -74.19 50.72 3.91
CA GLU A 528 -73.27 49.64 3.95
C GLU A 528 -72.17 49.85 2.89
N VAL A 529 -70.97 49.70 3.28
CA VAL A 529 -69.80 49.75 2.39
C VAL A 529 -69.21 48.37 2.32
N LEU A 530 -68.99 47.91 1.10
CA LEU A 530 -68.33 46.63 0.82
C LEU A 530 -67.09 46.92 -0.02
N ILE A 531 -65.90 46.49 0.47
CA ILE A 531 -64.73 46.47 -0.27
C ILE A 531 -64.39 45.00 -0.55
N LEU A 532 -64.11 44.68 -1.82
CA LEU A 532 -63.64 43.37 -2.26
C LEU A 532 -62.21 43.51 -2.67
N PHE A 533 -61.38 42.63 -2.19
CA PHE A 533 -59.98 42.49 -2.60
C PHE A 533 -59.67 41.02 -2.90
N SER A 534 -59.07 40.72 -4.04
CA SER A 534 -58.74 39.36 -4.43
C SER A 534 -57.27 39.31 -4.77
N ASN A 535 -56.53 38.35 -4.18
CA ASN A 535 -55.21 38.03 -4.59
C ASN A 535 -55.25 37.04 -5.76
N ASP A 536 -55.10 37.56 -6.96
CA ASP A 536 -55.14 36.81 -8.23
C ASP A 536 -53.74 36.43 -8.68
N GLY A 537 -52.69 36.74 -7.86
CA GLY A 537 -51.30 36.47 -8.15
C GLY A 537 -50.86 35.03 -7.83
N ASP A 538 -49.55 34.77 -8.01
CA ASP A 538 -48.92 33.46 -7.84
C ASP A 538 -48.43 33.21 -6.42
N THR A 539 -48.45 34.26 -5.57
CA THR A 539 -47.90 34.22 -4.20
C THR A 539 -48.87 34.86 -3.19
N ALA A 540 -48.73 34.52 -1.93
CA ALA A 540 -49.42 35.20 -0.84
C ALA A 540 -48.91 36.65 -0.72
N LEU A 541 -49.82 37.57 -0.35
CA LEU A 541 -49.47 38.96 -0.06
C LEU A 541 -49.41 39.14 1.45
N LYS A 542 -48.30 39.63 1.97
CA LYS A 542 -48.11 39.90 3.40
C LYS A 542 -48.32 41.39 3.71
N ASP A 543 -48.70 41.70 4.93
CA ASP A 543 -48.92 43.05 5.45
C ASP A 543 -49.79 43.89 4.53
N VAL A 544 -50.93 43.35 4.12
CA VAL A 544 -51.87 44.03 3.25
C VAL A 544 -52.62 45.11 4.03
N ILE A 545 -52.50 46.31 3.53
CA ILE A 545 -53.13 47.52 4.10
C ILE A 545 -54.16 48.03 3.09
N LEU A 546 -55.44 47.95 3.44
CA LEU A 546 -56.53 48.54 2.66
C LEU A 546 -56.90 49.89 3.26
N ASN A 547 -56.89 50.93 2.42
CA ASN A 547 -57.23 52.30 2.85
C ASN A 547 -58.58 52.76 2.29
N ASP A 548 -59.36 53.43 3.10
CA ASP A 548 -60.57 54.08 2.67
C ASP A 548 -60.81 55.39 3.40
N ILE A 549 -61.69 56.21 2.90
CA ILE A 549 -62.08 57.48 3.50
C ILE A 549 -63.61 57.47 3.67
N ILE A 550 -64.02 57.62 4.93
CA ILE A 550 -65.45 57.86 5.26
C ILE A 550 -65.67 59.33 5.14
N PRO A 551 -66.73 59.76 4.37
CA PRO A 551 -67.02 61.19 4.20
C PRO A 551 -67.30 61.89 5.53
N GLU A 552 -67.08 63.19 5.61
CA GLU A 552 -67.35 64.02 6.77
C GLU A 552 -68.79 63.81 7.27
N LYS A 553 -69.01 63.80 8.61
CA LYS A 553 -70.26 63.60 9.30
C LYS A 553 -70.85 62.18 9.28
N PHE A 554 -70.07 61.18 8.74
CA PHE A 554 -70.40 59.81 8.90
C PHE A 554 -69.53 59.12 9.90
N GLU A 555 -70.04 58.18 10.67
CA GLU A 555 -69.29 57.38 11.66
C GLU A 555 -69.44 55.93 11.34
N ILE A 556 -68.34 55.17 11.52
CA ILE A 556 -68.37 53.71 11.41
C ILE A 556 -69.04 53.11 12.64
N LYS A 557 -69.89 52.09 12.44
CA LYS A 557 -70.63 51.44 13.54
C LYS A 557 -70.16 49.98 13.75
N ASP A 558 -70.19 49.22 12.70
CA ASP A 558 -69.84 47.80 12.72
C ASP A 558 -68.94 47.52 11.51
N TRP A 559 -68.02 46.65 11.67
CA TRP A 559 -67.23 46.18 10.57
C TRP A 559 -66.89 44.67 10.68
N LEU A 560 -66.67 44.02 9.58
CA LEU A 560 -66.39 42.60 9.47
C LEU A 560 -65.48 42.36 8.25
N ILE A 561 -64.43 41.55 8.43
CA ILE A 561 -63.58 41.04 7.34
C ILE A 561 -63.81 39.52 7.21
N ARG A 562 -63.96 39.05 6.00
CA ARG A 562 -64.06 37.65 5.66
C ARG A 562 -63.02 37.34 4.61
N GLY A 563 -62.33 36.15 4.76
CA GLY A 563 -61.48 35.56 3.75
C GLY A 563 -62.15 34.27 3.20
N ASN A 564 -62.35 34.21 1.90
CA ASN A 564 -63.05 33.07 1.24
C ASN A 564 -64.36 32.65 1.92
N SER A 565 -65.14 33.59 2.43
CA SER A 565 -66.39 33.47 3.15
C SER A 565 -66.30 33.24 4.67
N ASP A 566 -65.10 32.97 5.23
CA ASP A 566 -64.96 32.81 6.67
C ASP A 566 -64.54 34.12 7.33
N LYS A 567 -65.01 34.32 8.59
CA LYS A 567 -64.60 35.50 9.34
C LYS A 567 -63.16 35.49 9.69
N ARG A 568 -62.45 36.61 9.47
CA ARG A 568 -61.10 36.81 9.89
C ARG A 568 -61.03 37.63 11.17
N ASP A 569 -60.39 37.07 12.20
CA ASP A 569 -60.23 37.73 13.51
C ASP A 569 -58.78 38.25 13.72
N ASP A 570 -57.90 38.02 12.75
CA ASP A 570 -56.48 38.40 12.73
C ASP A 570 -56.21 39.76 12.10
N CYS A 571 -57.29 40.49 11.72
CA CYS A 571 -57.22 41.80 11.06
C CYS A 571 -57.45 42.95 12.05
N GLU A 572 -56.68 44.04 11.87
CA GLU A 572 -56.83 45.26 12.67
C GLU A 572 -57.41 46.41 11.86
N MET A 573 -58.20 47.27 12.53
CA MET A 573 -58.75 48.49 11.96
C MET A 573 -58.27 49.70 12.74
N ASN A 574 -57.70 50.66 12.05
CA ASN A 574 -57.32 51.94 12.59
C ASN A 574 -58.09 53.08 11.90
N THR A 575 -58.45 54.12 12.66
CA THR A 575 -59.16 55.28 12.12
C THR A 575 -58.43 56.56 12.53
N GLU A 576 -58.25 57.45 11.58
CA GLU A 576 -57.59 58.74 11.80
C GLU A 576 -58.36 59.88 11.12
N ALA A 577 -58.51 61.04 11.78
CA ALA A 577 -59.16 62.18 11.16
C ALA A 577 -58.19 62.80 10.13
N GLY A 578 -58.68 62.95 8.88
CA GLY A 578 -57.90 63.51 7.79
C GLY A 578 -58.69 64.42 6.86
N GLU A 579 -58.04 64.83 5.78
CA GLU A 579 -58.67 65.64 4.75
C GLU A 579 -59.76 64.88 4.02
N GLY A 580 -60.97 65.41 3.94
CA GLY A 580 -62.09 64.78 3.27
C GLY A 580 -62.90 63.81 4.15
N GLY A 581 -62.57 63.60 5.42
CA GLY A 581 -63.27 62.73 6.33
C GLY A 581 -62.38 61.92 7.29
N THR A 582 -62.90 60.79 7.72
CA THR A 582 -62.19 59.86 8.56
C THR A 582 -61.47 58.78 7.68
N HIS A 583 -60.16 58.75 7.75
CA HIS A 583 -59.39 57.76 7.08
C HIS A 583 -59.43 56.45 7.87
N ILE A 584 -59.69 55.36 7.18
CA ILE A 584 -59.71 54.01 7.75
C ILE A 584 -58.60 53.21 7.10
N THR A 585 -57.92 52.47 7.93
CA THR A 585 -56.88 51.52 7.50
C THR A 585 -57.18 50.16 8.09
N TRP A 586 -57.29 49.14 7.27
CA TRP A 586 -57.34 47.74 7.68
C TRP A 586 -56.02 47.10 7.41
N THR A 587 -55.41 46.51 8.44
CA THR A 587 -54.18 45.74 8.35
C THR A 587 -54.52 44.27 8.39
N ILE A 588 -54.12 43.53 7.34
CA ILE A 588 -54.34 42.13 7.15
C ILE A 588 -52.98 41.44 7.06
N PRO A 589 -52.61 40.58 8.01
CA PRO A 589 -51.25 40.05 8.07
C PRO A 589 -50.84 39.28 6.79
N ILE A 590 -51.72 38.45 6.24
CA ILE A 590 -51.47 37.68 5.03
C ILE A 590 -52.78 37.49 4.25
N VAL A 591 -52.70 37.52 2.91
CA VAL A 591 -53.76 37.14 1.98
C VAL A 591 -53.24 36.08 1.08
N GLU A 592 -53.73 34.86 1.25
CA GLU A 592 -53.27 33.69 0.54
C GLU A 592 -53.51 33.76 -0.97
N LYS A 593 -52.76 32.97 -1.73
CA LYS A 593 -52.94 32.85 -3.18
C LYS A 593 -54.40 32.42 -3.49
N GLY A 594 -55.05 33.19 -4.32
CA GLY A 594 -56.47 32.96 -4.71
C GLY A 594 -57.47 33.32 -3.62
N GLU A 595 -57.07 33.91 -2.50
CA GLU A 595 -57.95 34.35 -1.43
C GLU A 595 -58.67 35.64 -1.82
N ARG A 596 -59.95 35.65 -1.51
CA ARG A 596 -60.80 36.81 -1.71
C ARG A 596 -61.24 37.35 -0.36
N LEU A 597 -60.86 38.61 -0.07
CA LEU A 597 -61.30 39.35 1.10
C LEU A 597 -62.53 40.14 0.81
N GLU A 598 -63.45 40.12 1.77
CA GLU A 598 -64.62 40.97 1.81
C GLU A 598 -64.58 41.81 3.09
N VAL A 599 -64.37 43.09 2.94
CA VAL A 599 -64.39 44.09 4.05
C VAL A 599 -65.75 44.77 4.00
N SER A 600 -66.62 44.47 4.95
CA SER A 600 -67.98 45.09 5.05
C SER A 600 -68.07 45.91 6.30
N PHE A 601 -68.60 47.12 6.21
CA PHE A 601 -68.81 47.98 7.36
C PHE A 601 -70.05 48.89 7.16
N GLU A 602 -70.70 49.23 8.27
CA GLU A 602 -71.81 50.20 8.28
C GLU A 602 -71.33 51.61 8.66
N ILE A 603 -71.83 52.59 7.92
CA ILE A 603 -71.60 54.01 8.23
C ILE A 603 -72.96 54.72 8.45
N HIS A 604 -72.99 55.56 9.48
CA HIS A 604 -74.15 56.31 9.86
C HIS A 604 -73.87 57.80 9.83
N GLY A 605 -74.68 58.57 9.15
CA GLY A 605 -74.59 60.04 9.10
C GLY A 605 -75.71 60.76 8.46
N PRO A 606 -75.80 62.09 8.62
CA PRO A 606 -76.92 62.89 8.07
C PRO A 606 -76.63 63.20 6.59
N GLY A 607 -77.35 62.57 5.70
CA GLY A 607 -77.24 62.89 4.28
C GLY A 607 -77.29 61.71 3.35
N VAL A 608 -76.98 61.97 2.08
CA VAL A 608 -76.84 60.95 1.04
C VAL A 608 -75.41 61.00 0.56
N ILE A 609 -74.75 59.86 0.46
CA ILE A 609 -73.45 59.80 -0.10
C ILE A 609 -73.53 59.84 -1.63
N ASP A 610 -72.78 60.69 -2.27
CA ASP A 610 -72.67 60.72 -3.72
C ASP A 610 -72.15 59.35 -4.20
N GLY A 611 -72.81 58.75 -5.15
CA GLY A 611 -72.47 57.41 -5.62
C GLY A 611 -71.11 57.29 -6.20
N GLU A 612 -70.60 58.31 -6.86
CA GLU A 612 -69.23 58.33 -7.42
C GLU A 612 -68.20 58.45 -6.32
N ALA A 613 -68.36 59.34 -5.35
CA ALA A 613 -67.46 59.49 -4.20
C ALA A 613 -67.53 58.30 -3.24
N GLY A 614 -68.72 57.72 -3.07
CA GLY A 614 -68.92 56.56 -2.19
C GLY A 614 -68.34 55.26 -2.69
N ASN A 615 -68.11 55.12 -3.98
CA ASN A 615 -67.59 53.92 -4.59
C ASN A 615 -66.09 54.06 -4.90
N ARG A 616 -65.43 55.18 -4.58
CA ARG A 616 -63.99 55.38 -4.80
C ARG A 616 -63.18 54.59 -3.77
N PHE A 617 -62.33 53.72 -4.25
CA PHE A 617 -61.37 53.04 -3.42
C PHE A 617 -60.09 53.88 -3.25
N HIS A 618 -59.54 53.94 -2.03
CA HIS A 618 -58.44 54.87 -1.68
C HIS A 618 -57.06 54.22 -1.65
N GLY A 619 -56.93 52.98 -2.02
CA GLY A 619 -55.67 52.33 -2.26
C GLY A 619 -55.43 51.07 -1.43
N VAL A 620 -54.48 50.31 -1.88
CA VAL A 620 -53.94 49.15 -1.22
C VAL A 620 -52.43 49.24 -1.17
N HIS A 621 -51.82 48.83 -0.05
CA HIS A 621 -50.42 48.66 0.12
C HIS A 621 -50.16 47.29 0.67
N PHE A 622 -49.02 46.72 0.37
CA PHE A 622 -48.57 45.46 0.94
C PHE A 622 -47.03 45.46 1.02
N GLY A 623 -46.51 44.60 1.88
CA GLY A 623 -45.06 44.45 2.13
C GLY A 623 -44.25 44.15 0.87
N ASP A 624 -43.02 44.62 0.83
CA ASP A 624 -42.11 44.43 -0.33
C ASP A 624 -41.52 43.01 -0.43
N GLU A 625 -41.55 42.23 0.66
CA GLU A 625 -40.97 40.89 0.67
C GLU A 625 -42.03 39.84 0.28
N VAL A 626 -41.70 39.10 -0.78
CA VAL A 626 -42.36 37.85 -1.12
C VAL A 626 -41.52 36.77 -0.49
N GLU A 627 -41.96 36.13 0.60
CA GLU A 627 -41.28 34.97 1.15
C GLU A 627 -41.52 33.77 0.22
N THR A 628 -40.41 33.09 -0.08
CA THR A 628 -40.39 31.88 -0.93
C THR A 628 -40.53 30.62 -0.07
N GLU A 629 -41.54 30.53 0.79
CA GLU A 629 -41.73 29.35 1.65
C GLU A 629 -42.24 28.10 0.91
N ASP A 630 -42.52 28.18 -0.39
CA ASP A 630 -43.03 27.03 -1.18
C ASP A 630 -41.97 26.33 -2.04
N ILE A 631 -40.68 26.59 -1.83
CA ILE A 631 -39.64 25.73 -2.38
C ILE A 631 -39.39 24.67 -1.31
N ALA A 632 -39.96 23.47 -1.50
CA ALA A 632 -39.59 22.32 -0.71
C ALA A 632 -38.06 22.15 -0.80
N SER A 633 -37.34 22.67 0.18
CA SER A 633 -36.01 22.16 0.50
C SER A 633 -36.20 20.67 0.66
N PRO A 634 -35.31 19.83 0.09
CA PRO A 634 -35.28 18.44 0.51
C PRO A 634 -35.18 18.48 2.03
N VAL A 635 -36.06 17.70 2.67
CA VAL A 635 -36.04 17.54 4.13
C VAL A 635 -34.67 17.03 4.49
N GLU A 636 -33.74 17.94 4.78
CA GLU A 636 -32.67 17.63 5.69
C GLU A 636 -33.36 17.42 7.02
N GLU A 637 -33.35 16.20 7.51
CA GLU A 637 -33.52 15.97 8.92
C GLU A 637 -32.52 16.92 9.61
N ALA A 638 -33.08 17.93 10.25
CA ALA A 638 -32.33 18.86 11.03
C ALA A 638 -31.61 18.07 12.13
N VAL A 639 -30.34 17.81 11.91
CA VAL A 639 -29.43 17.71 13.00
C VAL A 639 -29.29 19.16 13.50
N GLU A 640 -29.90 19.47 14.63
CA GLU A 640 -29.67 20.69 15.37
C GLU A 640 -28.16 20.81 15.63
N GLU A 641 -27.45 21.56 14.81
CA GLU A 641 -26.16 22.13 15.18
C GLU A 641 -26.45 23.25 16.19
N GLU A 642 -26.49 22.92 17.47
CA GLU A 642 -26.15 23.87 18.50
C GLU A 642 -24.69 24.28 18.23
N ALA A 643 -24.49 25.58 17.97
CA ALA A 643 -23.19 26.20 18.00
C ALA A 643 -22.61 26.01 19.41
N VAL A 644 -21.77 25.01 19.56
CA VAL A 644 -20.91 24.83 20.71
C VAL A 644 -19.56 25.43 20.35
N GLU A 645 -19.16 26.42 21.14
CA GLU A 645 -17.78 26.91 21.22
C GLU A 645 -16.80 25.73 21.21
N GLU A 646 -15.76 25.82 20.40
CA GLU A 646 -14.64 24.90 20.36
C GLU A 646 -13.96 24.80 21.71
N GLU A 647 -14.43 23.89 22.56
CA GLU A 647 -13.57 23.18 23.49
C GLU A 647 -13.36 21.79 22.87
N ALA A 648 -12.10 21.46 22.64
CA ALA A 648 -11.64 20.17 22.13
C ALA A 648 -12.23 19.04 22.98
N ALA A 649 -13.31 18.43 22.50
CA ALA A 649 -13.78 17.17 23.06
C ALA A 649 -13.05 16.04 22.30
N GLU A 650 -12.12 15.41 23.01
CA GLU A 650 -11.53 14.13 22.65
C GLU A 650 -12.67 13.12 22.39
N GLU A 651 -12.71 12.55 21.17
CA GLU A 651 -13.56 11.39 20.89
C GLU A 651 -13.17 10.25 21.83
N GLU A 652 -13.99 9.96 22.81
CA GLU A 652 -13.96 8.70 23.53
C GLU A 652 -14.27 7.58 22.54
N VAL A 653 -13.23 6.89 22.08
CA VAL A 653 -13.37 5.61 21.41
C VAL A 653 -13.99 4.65 22.41
N GLU A 654 -15.29 4.33 22.26
CA GLU A 654 -15.92 3.23 23.01
C GLU A 654 -15.22 1.92 22.65
N THR A 655 -14.17 1.60 23.41
CA THR A 655 -13.54 0.30 23.32
C THR A 655 -14.41 -0.70 24.06
N ASN A 656 -14.86 -1.74 23.35
CA ASN A 656 -15.62 -2.87 23.94
C ASN A 656 -14.78 -3.73 24.90
N VAL A 657 -13.60 -3.26 25.31
CA VAL A 657 -12.67 -3.97 26.20
C VAL A 657 -12.72 -3.34 27.59
N SER A 658 -12.88 -4.17 28.62
CA SER A 658 -12.95 -3.76 30.03
C SER A 658 -11.68 -4.16 30.79
N TRP A 659 -11.40 -3.49 31.90
CA TRP A 659 -10.27 -3.78 32.77
C TRP A 659 -10.56 -3.37 34.20
N ARG A 660 -9.68 -3.74 35.14
CA ARG A 660 -9.74 -3.26 36.51
C ARG A 660 -8.80 -2.07 36.70
N GLU A 661 -9.35 -0.91 37.01
CA GLU A 661 -8.63 0.35 37.15
C GLU A 661 -7.49 0.27 38.19
N ASP A 662 -7.73 -0.41 39.32
CA ASP A 662 -6.71 -0.59 40.36
C ASP A 662 -5.53 -1.49 39.93
N VAL A 663 -5.73 -2.32 38.89
CA VAL A 663 -4.68 -3.15 38.27
C VAL A 663 -3.94 -2.36 37.20
N LEU A 664 -4.64 -1.61 36.37
CA LEU A 664 -4.08 -0.71 35.36
C LEU A 664 -3.09 0.28 35.99
N LEU A 665 -3.55 1.06 36.93
CA LEU A 665 -2.70 2.06 37.62
C LEU A 665 -1.49 1.45 38.33
N ARG A 666 -1.60 0.23 38.87
CA ARG A 666 -0.45 -0.47 39.45
C ARG A 666 0.55 -0.96 38.41
N VAL A 667 0.09 -1.36 37.24
CA VAL A 667 0.96 -1.76 36.14
C VAL A 667 1.68 -0.54 35.59
N MET A 668 0.96 0.56 35.30
CA MET A 668 1.55 1.82 34.88
C MET A 668 2.62 2.33 35.85
N ALA A 669 2.32 2.37 37.15
CA ALA A 669 3.27 2.78 38.19
C ALA A 669 4.49 1.85 38.30
N ALA A 670 4.32 0.56 38.04
CA ALA A 670 5.42 -0.41 38.04
C ALA A 670 6.32 -0.33 36.81
N ALA A 671 5.80 0.21 35.71
CA ALA A 671 6.48 0.42 34.45
C ALA A 671 6.98 1.87 34.26
N ASP A 672 6.84 2.72 35.27
CA ASP A 672 7.22 4.14 35.30
C ASP A 672 6.48 5.00 34.22
N ILE A 673 5.25 4.60 33.88
CA ILE A 673 4.37 5.33 32.95
C ILE A 673 3.56 6.35 33.76
N ASP A 674 3.62 7.63 33.36
CA ASP A 674 2.92 8.71 34.04
C ASP A 674 1.39 8.53 33.96
N VAL A 675 0.71 8.87 35.05
CA VAL A 675 -0.75 8.79 35.13
C VAL A 675 -1.45 9.76 34.16
N GLU A 676 -0.78 10.84 33.78
CA GLU A 676 -1.28 11.76 32.76
C GLU A 676 -1.39 11.11 31.37
N LEU A 677 -0.63 10.06 31.09
CA LEU A 677 -0.67 9.28 29.84
C LEU A 677 -1.63 8.08 29.91
N ARG A 678 -2.48 8.02 30.93
CA ARG A 678 -3.39 6.90 31.18
C ARG A 678 -4.26 6.54 29.98
N ASP A 679 -4.86 7.53 29.36
CA ASP A 679 -5.83 7.31 28.26
C ASP A 679 -5.13 6.89 26.96
N GLU A 680 -3.91 7.37 26.74
CA GLU A 680 -3.06 6.92 25.64
C GLU A 680 -2.57 5.48 25.89
N PHE A 681 -2.15 5.19 27.12
CA PHE A 681 -1.75 3.84 27.48
C PHE A 681 -2.91 2.83 27.39
N VAL A 682 -4.13 3.21 27.74
CA VAL A 682 -5.32 2.37 27.56
C VAL A 682 -5.58 2.08 26.08
N LYS A 683 -5.48 3.06 25.20
CA LYS A 683 -5.61 2.86 23.74
C LYS A 683 -4.56 1.88 23.19
N HIS A 684 -3.34 1.94 23.69
CA HIS A 684 -2.29 0.99 23.36
C HIS A 684 -2.59 -0.41 23.94
N ALA A 685 -2.99 -0.50 25.20
CA ALA A 685 -3.21 -1.75 25.92
C ALA A 685 -4.38 -2.60 25.37
N VAL A 686 -5.38 -1.97 24.76
CA VAL A 686 -6.51 -2.67 24.11
C VAL A 686 -6.05 -3.65 23.04
N ASN A 687 -4.92 -3.38 22.36
CA ASN A 687 -4.35 -4.27 21.35
C ASN A 687 -3.71 -5.55 21.92
N PHE A 688 -3.58 -5.65 23.23
CA PHE A 688 -2.96 -6.78 23.95
C PHE A 688 -3.96 -7.77 24.56
N ASP A 689 -5.26 -7.66 24.28
CA ASP A 689 -6.26 -8.70 24.61
C ASP A 689 -5.99 -9.96 23.77
N SER A 690 -5.04 -10.78 24.23
CA SER A 690 -4.47 -11.91 23.48
C SER A 690 -5.44 -13.07 23.27
N ASP A 691 -6.42 -13.22 24.16
CA ASP A 691 -7.46 -14.26 24.08
C ASP A 691 -8.79 -13.71 23.55
N ASN A 692 -8.83 -12.44 23.18
CA ASN A 692 -9.95 -11.73 22.54
C ASN A 692 -11.26 -11.89 23.34
N ASN A 693 -11.16 -11.89 24.67
CA ASN A 693 -12.29 -12.07 25.57
C ASN A 693 -12.97 -10.76 26.03
N GLY A 694 -12.48 -9.62 25.57
CA GLY A 694 -12.99 -8.29 25.91
C GLY A 694 -12.64 -7.85 27.35
N TYR A 695 -11.61 -8.43 27.97
CA TYR A 695 -11.18 -8.08 29.31
C TYR A 695 -9.66 -8.19 29.48
N LEU A 696 -8.98 -7.06 29.74
CA LEU A 696 -7.54 -7.02 29.96
C LEU A 696 -7.14 -7.55 31.33
N LYS A 697 -6.45 -8.67 31.35
CA LYS A 697 -5.86 -9.25 32.56
C LYS A 697 -4.56 -8.57 32.90
N LYS A 698 -4.11 -8.75 34.17
CA LYS A 698 -2.83 -8.19 34.61
C LYS A 698 -1.63 -8.56 33.77
N ALA A 699 -1.60 -9.78 33.18
CA ALA A 699 -0.50 -10.23 32.35
C ALA A 699 -0.49 -9.52 30.98
N GLU A 700 -1.66 -9.21 30.43
CA GLU A 700 -1.84 -8.48 29.17
C GLU A 700 -1.51 -7.00 29.34
N LEU A 701 -1.95 -6.39 30.43
CA LEU A 701 -1.56 -5.04 30.81
C LEU A 701 -0.05 -4.90 31.04
N GLN A 702 0.60 -5.92 31.60
CA GLN A 702 2.05 -5.92 31.79
C GLN A 702 2.79 -6.05 30.44
N ALA A 703 2.29 -6.90 29.53
CA ALA A 703 2.85 -7.03 28.18
C ALA A 703 2.70 -5.73 27.37
N ALA A 704 1.58 -5.03 27.54
CA ALA A 704 1.36 -3.71 26.95
C ALA A 704 2.34 -2.67 27.49
N ALA A 705 2.60 -2.68 28.81
CA ALA A 705 3.53 -1.77 29.45
C ALA A 705 5.00 -2.03 29.05
N ASP A 706 5.37 -3.31 28.90
CA ASP A 706 6.70 -3.70 28.45
C ASP A 706 6.95 -3.26 26.99
N ALA A 707 5.91 -3.34 26.12
CA ALA A 707 5.97 -2.86 24.74
C ALA A 707 6.01 -1.32 24.65
N TRP A 708 5.21 -0.63 25.47
CA TRP A 708 5.20 0.83 25.55
C TRP A 708 6.59 1.42 25.85
N ASN A 709 7.29 0.82 26.81
CA ASN A 709 8.63 1.25 27.19
C ASN A 709 9.68 0.88 26.13
N ALA A 710 9.50 -0.21 25.40
CA ALA A 710 10.38 -0.59 24.29
C ALA A 710 10.28 0.38 23.12
N ASP A 711 9.06 0.81 22.76
CA ASP A 711 8.81 1.81 21.71
C ASP A 711 9.41 3.19 22.11
N ALA A 712 9.32 3.55 23.39
CA ALA A 712 9.93 4.79 23.93
C ALA A 712 11.48 4.76 23.90
N GLU A 713 12.09 3.58 24.10
CA GLU A 713 13.55 3.43 23.97
C GLU A 713 14.02 3.46 22.52
N GLU A 714 13.22 2.99 21.55
CA GLU A 714 13.51 3.11 20.12
C GLU A 714 13.41 4.56 19.61
N GLU A 715 12.45 5.35 20.10
CA GLU A 715 12.35 6.78 19.76
C GLU A 715 13.55 7.60 20.26
N VAL A 716 14.04 7.32 21.47
CA VAL A 716 15.21 8.00 22.03
C VAL A 716 16.49 7.64 21.28
N VAL A 717 16.64 6.41 20.81
CA VAL A 717 17.78 5.97 19.99
C VAL A 717 17.72 6.57 18.60
N ALA A 718 16.52 6.82 18.05
CA ALA A 718 16.35 7.48 16.77
C ALA A 718 16.65 8.98 16.82
N GLU A 719 16.39 9.67 17.91
CA GLU A 719 16.76 11.09 18.09
C GLU A 719 18.29 11.27 18.32
N GLU A 720 18.93 10.40 19.09
CA GLU A 720 20.40 10.47 19.27
C GLU A 720 21.18 10.18 17.98
N THR A 721 20.67 9.31 17.08
CA THR A 721 21.34 9.03 15.80
C THR A 721 21.14 10.13 14.75
N VAL A 722 20.17 11.01 14.90
CA VAL A 722 19.95 12.16 14.00
C VAL A 722 20.82 13.35 14.39
N GLU A 723 21.15 13.55 15.66
CA GLU A 723 22.08 14.62 16.09
C GLU A 723 23.54 14.30 15.75
N GLU A 724 23.98 13.04 15.77
CA GLU A 724 25.36 12.67 15.40
C GLU A 724 25.63 12.69 13.89
N ALA A 725 24.60 12.61 13.04
CA ALA A 725 24.73 12.61 11.57
C ALA A 725 24.78 14.02 10.95
N VAL A 726 24.55 15.07 11.70
CA VAL A 726 24.54 16.47 11.21
C VAL A 726 25.88 17.19 11.39
N GLU A 727 26.80 16.66 12.22
CA GLU A 727 28.10 17.31 12.49
C GLU A 727 29.26 16.83 11.57
N GLU A 728 29.08 15.76 10.76
CA GLU A 728 30.17 15.21 9.92
C GLU A 728 30.05 15.51 8.40
N ALA A 729 29.13 16.35 7.95
CA ALA A 729 28.89 16.64 6.54
C ALA A 729 29.23 18.06 6.08
N VAL A 730 30.32 18.63 6.60
CA VAL A 730 30.91 19.87 6.05
C VAL A 730 32.42 19.68 5.95
N GLU A 731 32.87 18.98 4.93
CA GLU A 731 34.16 19.29 4.24
C GLU A 731 34.39 18.33 3.05
N GLU A 732 34.76 18.96 1.93
CA GLU A 732 35.35 18.39 0.72
C GLU A 732 34.44 17.93 -0.43
N ALA A 733 34.20 18.92 -1.32
CA ALA A 733 34.11 18.62 -2.76
C ALA A 733 35.51 18.77 -3.38
N PRO A 734 35.84 17.98 -4.38
CA PRO A 734 36.37 18.58 -5.60
C PRO A 734 35.68 18.10 -6.88
N SER A 735 35.50 19.09 -7.73
CA SER A 735 35.16 19.03 -9.15
C SER A 735 36.13 18.17 -9.96
N GLU A 736 35.63 17.41 -10.91
CA GLU A 736 36.29 17.26 -12.22
C GLU A 736 35.32 16.86 -13.32
N GLU A 737 35.53 17.49 -14.44
CA GLU A 737 34.82 17.48 -15.70
C GLU A 737 35.12 16.25 -16.57
N VAL A 738 34.23 16.05 -17.57
CA VAL A 738 34.44 15.60 -18.97
C VAL A 738 34.56 14.09 -19.18
N SER A 739 33.91 13.47 -20.12
CA SER A 739 33.64 13.75 -21.54
C SER A 739 32.72 12.71 -22.16
N GLU A 740 32.03 13.14 -23.20
CA GLU A 740 31.32 12.40 -24.22
C GLU A 740 32.05 11.15 -24.75
N GLU A 741 31.33 10.10 -25.06
CA GLU A 741 31.30 9.57 -26.42
C GLU A 741 30.09 8.66 -26.65
N ALA A 742 29.42 8.93 -27.74
CA ALA A 742 28.26 8.26 -28.26
C ALA A 742 28.62 6.89 -28.86
N ASP A 743 27.70 5.94 -28.80
CA ASP A 743 27.47 5.11 -29.99
C ASP A 743 25.99 4.71 -30.13
N ALA A 744 25.52 4.81 -31.36
CA ALA A 744 24.13 4.80 -31.79
C ALA A 744 23.63 3.37 -32.06
N ALA A 745 22.35 3.13 -31.67
CA ALA A 745 21.53 2.13 -32.36
C ALA A 745 20.14 2.71 -32.59
N GLU A 746 19.77 2.80 -33.86
CA GLU A 746 18.52 3.28 -34.42
C GLU A 746 17.32 2.45 -33.94
N GLY A 747 16.36 3.11 -33.29
CA GLY A 747 14.99 2.64 -33.10
C GLY A 747 14.06 3.83 -33.35
N THR A 748 13.06 3.66 -34.18
CA THR A 748 12.09 4.63 -34.68
C THR A 748 11.54 5.54 -33.57
N GLU A 749 11.94 6.80 -33.65
CA GLU A 749 11.46 7.88 -32.78
C GLU A 749 10.02 8.25 -33.15
N GLY A 750 9.07 7.93 -32.26
CA GLY A 750 7.86 8.71 -32.15
C GLY A 750 8.22 10.01 -31.45
N GLU A 751 8.00 11.15 -32.07
CA GLU A 751 8.21 12.46 -31.46
C GLU A 751 7.34 12.55 -30.19
N GLU A 752 7.96 12.66 -29.00
CA GLU A 752 7.28 12.92 -27.73
C GLU A 752 7.14 14.44 -27.54
N LYS A 753 6.05 14.88 -26.86
CA LYS A 753 5.83 16.29 -26.53
C LYS A 753 5.84 16.52 -25.02
N LEU A 754 6.43 17.63 -24.61
CA LEU A 754 6.51 18.02 -23.20
C LEU A 754 5.20 18.71 -22.77
N CYS A 755 4.63 18.29 -21.65
CA CYS A 755 3.48 18.96 -21.06
C CYS A 755 3.86 20.32 -20.47
N PRO A 756 3.22 21.43 -20.89
CA PRO A 756 3.58 22.77 -20.40
C PRO A 756 3.17 23.03 -18.95
N THR A 757 2.43 22.12 -18.33
CA THR A 757 1.92 22.30 -16.97
C THR A 757 2.75 21.58 -15.92
N CYS A 758 3.28 20.39 -16.23
CA CYS A 758 3.99 19.56 -15.25
C CYS A 758 5.30 18.97 -15.80
N ASP A 759 5.74 19.40 -16.99
CA ASP A 759 6.96 18.96 -17.67
C ASP A 759 7.06 17.44 -17.91
N ALA A 760 5.93 16.73 -17.91
CA ALA A 760 5.90 15.31 -18.23
C ALA A 760 5.95 15.10 -19.74
N MET A 761 6.70 14.09 -20.18
CA MET A 761 6.72 13.66 -21.57
C MET A 761 5.43 12.91 -21.91
N CYS A 762 4.81 13.26 -23.02
CA CYS A 762 3.57 12.68 -23.52
C CYS A 762 3.76 12.22 -24.95
N ALA A 763 3.03 11.19 -25.37
CA ALA A 763 3.05 10.75 -26.75
C ALA A 763 2.62 11.90 -27.69
N ALA A 764 3.19 11.98 -28.87
CA ALA A 764 2.93 13.09 -29.81
C ALA A 764 1.46 13.25 -30.20
N ASP A 765 0.72 12.17 -30.21
CA ASP A 765 -0.71 12.08 -30.52
C ASP A 765 -1.63 12.21 -29.28
N ALA A 766 -1.07 12.29 -28.08
CA ALA A 766 -1.87 12.43 -26.87
C ALA A 766 -2.69 13.73 -26.89
N THR A 767 -3.97 13.65 -26.67
CA THR A 767 -4.87 14.81 -26.58
C THR A 767 -4.85 15.47 -25.21
N SER A 768 -4.37 14.75 -24.19
CA SER A 768 -4.21 15.27 -22.82
C SER A 768 -2.98 14.66 -22.14
N CYS A 769 -2.39 15.42 -21.23
CA CYS A 769 -1.31 14.94 -20.38
C CYS A 769 -1.88 13.96 -19.35
N SER A 770 -1.35 12.79 -19.30
CA SER A 770 -1.76 11.75 -18.39
C SER A 770 -1.28 11.95 -16.93
N VAL A 771 -0.41 12.93 -16.70
CA VAL A 771 0.11 13.25 -15.38
C VAL A 771 -0.69 14.37 -14.71
N CYS A 772 -0.96 15.46 -15.44
CA CYS A 772 -1.70 16.61 -14.90
C CYS A 772 -3.00 16.89 -15.67
N PHE A 773 -3.36 16.00 -16.61
CA PHE A 773 -4.55 16.08 -17.46
C PHE A 773 -4.63 17.34 -18.33
N TYR A 774 -3.52 18.04 -18.53
CA TYR A 774 -3.47 19.18 -19.46
C TYR A 774 -3.88 18.72 -20.86
N THR A 775 -4.81 19.42 -21.48
CA THR A 775 -5.24 19.15 -22.87
C THR A 775 -4.31 19.90 -23.82
N PHE A 776 -3.67 19.17 -24.76
CA PHE A 776 -2.74 19.72 -25.73
C PHE A 776 -3.46 20.40 -26.89
#